data_67d5c07e6c74072d3a21d7cb6eb35f24
#
_entry.id   67d5c07e6c74072d3a21d7cb6eb35f24
#
_cell.length_a   1.000
_cell.length_b   1.000
_cell.length_c   1.000
_cell.angle_alpha   90.00
_cell.angle_beta   90.00
_cell.angle_gamma   90.00
#
_symmetry.space_group_name_H-M   'P 1'
#
loop_
_entity.id
_entity.type
_entity.pdbx_description
1 polymer ?
#
loop_
_entity_poly.entity_id
_entity_poly.type
_entity_poly.pdbx_seq_one_letter_code
_entity_poly.pdbx_strand_id
1 'polypeptide(L)'
;MKKIILALSILLGSLSLPAQVNTDRVMLIGRNALYFEDYVLAIQYFNQVISAKPYLADPYYYRGLAKFMLDDFKGAEDDCTLCLERNPYWMAAYQLRAAARQNQEKFTEAAEDYRRSLEFFPEDKLTLVNMGIVQMQMKKYDEAGKYFDELIHLFPDYVPGYLARAQMHLEQKDTTLALADYDKAIEIDPYTSQSFAARGLLYYQLNEYNKALADLDEAIRLDPYFEGNYINRGLVKYHLNDLRGAMADYDRVLEMDANNLIARFNRGLLRAQVGDNNRAIEDFNKVLELEPGNTIAYLNRALLNNEINNLEGALADLNVVLREHPDFFQGYYMRSELKRKMGDLAGAEQDFYLARNEESKFTKNAASATHPTKPKEDMQPKETRETTDTDIEKFNMLVVADKETEQKSNYRNQSRGKVQNLHARVELQPKFVLTYYEKPYEVQRPVYFLKELDKANNESGLAWKLRITNNEAGLNELQIQTHFRSINNYSKQIEENPHNAMLYFGRGMDYMLIQDYTNALEDINKTISLKPDMTIAYFARAVIRSKEMEVDAMAQQKDGLKGGDSPLKIKLPSRNEKFTGQNVPKVPEVSKEIIGYDAILKDYEKILQLNPDFFYAYYNRAEIYTIEKDYRAAINDYSEAIKREPNFAEAYFNRGLARLSIGETTAGLDDLRKAGELGIVESYSIIKRMQ
;
A
#
# COMPACT_ATOMS: atom_id res chain seq x y z
N MET A 1 -12.81 45.27 50.05
CA MET A 1 -11.73 45.30 49.01
C MET A 1 -10.99 43.97 48.89
N LYS A 2 -10.42 43.34 49.94
CA LYS A 2 -9.68 42.06 49.81
C LYS A 2 -10.50 40.88 49.22
N LYS A 3 -11.81 40.77 49.54
CA LYS A 3 -12.68 39.72 48.97
C LYS A 3 -13.07 39.94 47.50
N ILE A 4 -13.07 41.21 47.04
CA ILE A 4 -13.34 41.55 45.63
C ILE A 4 -12.10 41.31 44.78
N ILE A 5 -10.90 41.58 45.33
CA ILE A 5 -9.63 41.29 44.64
C ILE A 5 -9.41 39.79 44.52
N LEU A 6 -9.78 39.00 45.54
CA LEU A 6 -9.70 37.54 45.47
C LEU A 6 -10.70 36.94 44.45
N ALA A 7 -11.91 37.52 44.37
CA ALA A 7 -12.90 37.09 43.35
C ALA A 7 -12.46 37.48 41.94
N LEU A 8 -11.82 38.65 41.75
CA LEU A 8 -11.27 39.06 40.46
C LEU A 8 -10.05 38.23 40.04
N SER A 9 -9.18 37.84 41.01
CA SER A 9 -8.04 36.96 40.71
C SER A 9 -8.47 35.50 40.40
N ILE A 10 -9.56 35.03 40.97
CA ILE A 10 -10.14 33.73 40.63
C ILE A 10 -10.84 33.79 39.26
N LEU A 11 -11.46 34.91 38.89
CA LEU A 11 -12.08 35.11 37.59
C LEU A 11 -11.02 35.29 36.47
N LEU A 12 -9.87 35.90 36.79
CA LEU A 12 -8.74 36.04 35.86
C LEU A 12 -7.91 34.75 35.71
N GLY A 13 -7.92 33.87 36.72
CA GLY A 13 -7.24 32.57 36.68
C GLY A 13 -7.99 31.48 35.90
N SER A 14 -9.27 31.70 35.58
CA SER A 14 -10.07 30.76 34.78
C SER A 14 -10.14 31.09 33.27
N LEU A 15 -9.51 32.18 32.85
CA LEU A 15 -9.30 32.53 31.46
C LEU A 15 -7.93 32.01 30.96
N SER A 16 -7.66 30.72 31.14
CA SER A 16 -6.81 30.01 30.19
C SER A 16 -7.63 29.92 28.90
N LEU A 17 -7.63 30.99 28.10
CA LEU A 17 -8.06 30.92 26.71
C LEU A 17 -7.21 29.84 26.07
N PRO A 18 -7.79 28.72 25.62
CA PRO A 18 -7.05 27.83 24.75
C PRO A 18 -6.54 28.71 23.62
N ALA A 19 -5.25 28.65 23.33
CA ALA A 19 -4.67 29.39 22.20
C ALA A 19 -5.55 29.12 21.01
N GLN A 20 -6.35 30.10 20.58
CA GLN A 20 -7.35 29.91 19.55
C GLN A 20 -6.60 29.55 18.28
N VAL A 21 -6.67 28.30 17.86
CA VAL A 21 -6.03 27.83 16.64
C VAL A 21 -6.52 28.74 15.51
N ASN A 22 -5.60 29.47 14.90
CA ASN A 22 -5.95 30.26 13.72
C ASN A 22 -6.25 29.31 12.56
N THR A 23 -7.50 28.89 12.47
CA THR A 23 -7.97 27.91 11.50
C THR A 23 -7.73 28.36 10.06
N ASP A 24 -7.76 29.65 9.77
CA ASP A 24 -7.55 30.17 8.40
C ASP A 24 -6.09 30.01 7.99
N ARG A 25 -5.16 30.23 8.93
CA ARG A 25 -3.73 29.96 8.72
C ARG A 25 -3.46 28.47 8.55
N VAL A 26 -4.09 27.62 9.37
CA VAL A 26 -3.93 26.17 9.29
C VAL A 26 -4.50 25.63 7.96
N MET A 27 -5.65 26.15 7.52
CA MET A 27 -6.23 25.86 6.18
C MET A 27 -5.26 26.23 5.07
N LEU A 28 -4.66 27.40 5.12
CA LEU A 28 -3.68 27.85 4.12
C LEU A 28 -2.47 26.91 4.06
N ILE A 29 -1.94 26.51 5.22
CA ILE A 29 -0.80 25.58 5.31
C ILE A 29 -1.19 24.21 4.73
N GLY A 30 -2.39 23.69 5.06
CA GLY A 30 -2.91 22.46 4.50
C GLY A 30 -3.05 22.48 2.98
N ARG A 31 -3.56 23.60 2.43
CA ARG A 31 -3.66 23.80 0.98
C ARG A 31 -2.29 23.92 0.31
N ASN A 32 -1.32 24.55 0.96
CA ASN A 32 0.06 24.58 0.46
C ASN A 32 0.67 23.19 0.45
N ALA A 33 0.44 22.37 1.50
CA ALA A 33 0.88 20.98 1.53
C ALA A 33 0.27 20.17 0.38
N LEU A 34 -1.03 20.37 0.05
CA LEU A 34 -1.66 19.80 -1.14
C LEU A 34 -0.96 20.22 -2.43
N TYR A 35 -0.68 21.52 -2.58
CA TYR A 35 0.00 22.05 -3.77
C TYR A 35 1.40 21.44 -3.97
N PHE A 36 2.13 21.21 -2.87
CA PHE A 36 3.43 20.52 -2.88
C PHE A 36 3.32 19.00 -2.82
N GLU A 37 2.14 18.44 -3.03
CA GLU A 37 1.86 17.00 -3.07
C GLU A 37 2.20 16.25 -1.75
N ASP A 38 2.29 16.96 -0.63
CA ASP A 38 2.45 16.35 0.70
C ASP A 38 1.07 16.05 1.29
N TYR A 39 0.41 15.03 0.72
CA TYR A 39 -1.00 14.74 0.99
C TYR A 39 -1.26 14.32 2.44
N VAL A 40 -0.35 13.55 3.04
CA VAL A 40 -0.51 13.10 4.43
C VAL A 40 -0.40 14.29 5.40
N LEU A 41 0.56 15.18 5.17
CA LEU A 41 0.68 16.40 5.96
C LEU A 41 -0.54 17.32 5.77
N ALA A 42 -1.06 17.43 4.55
CA ALA A 42 -2.29 18.18 4.26
C ALA A 42 -3.47 17.63 5.07
N ILE A 43 -3.66 16.30 5.10
CA ILE A 43 -4.70 15.64 5.89
C ILE A 43 -4.59 16.00 7.37
N GLN A 44 -3.39 16.03 7.93
CA GLN A 44 -3.17 16.38 9.34
C GLN A 44 -3.59 17.83 9.65
N TYR A 45 -3.27 18.78 8.77
CA TYR A 45 -3.71 20.16 8.93
C TYR A 45 -5.22 20.31 8.82
N PHE A 46 -5.87 19.62 7.85
CA PHE A 46 -7.33 19.65 7.74
C PHE A 46 -8.00 18.98 8.94
N ASN A 47 -7.43 17.93 9.52
CA ASN A 47 -7.91 17.33 10.78
C ASN A 47 -7.90 18.33 11.92
N GLN A 48 -6.84 19.17 12.04
CA GLN A 48 -6.79 20.23 13.06
C GLN A 48 -7.91 21.25 12.87
N VAL A 49 -8.19 21.66 11.63
CA VAL A 49 -9.29 22.59 11.32
C VAL A 49 -10.64 21.95 11.64
N ILE A 50 -10.85 20.68 11.23
CA ILE A 50 -12.10 19.93 11.50
C ILE A 50 -12.32 19.80 13.00
N SER A 51 -11.29 19.49 13.78
CA SER A 51 -11.38 19.38 15.24
C SER A 51 -11.77 20.71 15.90
N ALA A 52 -11.27 21.83 15.37
CA ALA A 52 -11.55 23.15 15.90
C ALA A 52 -12.92 23.71 15.42
N LYS A 53 -13.29 23.44 14.15
CA LYS A 53 -14.50 23.95 13.50
C LYS A 53 -15.17 22.87 12.63
N PRO A 54 -15.84 21.86 13.22
CA PRO A 54 -16.40 20.73 12.49
C PRO A 54 -17.58 21.07 11.57
N TYR A 55 -18.08 22.29 11.65
CA TYR A 55 -19.20 22.78 10.83
C TYR A 55 -18.75 23.37 9.48
N LEU A 56 -17.45 23.61 9.25
CA LEU A 56 -16.92 24.09 7.98
C LEU A 56 -16.95 22.97 6.93
N ALA A 57 -17.35 23.28 5.71
CA ALA A 57 -17.36 22.34 4.59
C ALA A 57 -15.96 22.18 3.95
N ASP A 58 -15.23 23.30 3.83
CA ASP A 58 -13.93 23.40 3.15
C ASP A 58 -12.91 22.32 3.55
N PRO A 59 -12.63 22.09 4.88
CA PRO A 59 -11.57 21.19 5.25
C PRO A 59 -11.91 19.73 4.92
N TYR A 60 -13.18 19.36 4.88
CA TYR A 60 -13.59 18.03 4.44
C TYR A 60 -13.35 17.84 2.94
N TYR A 61 -13.68 18.83 2.11
CA TYR A 61 -13.40 18.78 0.67
C TYR A 61 -11.90 18.60 0.38
N TYR A 62 -11.06 19.45 0.97
CA TYR A 62 -9.62 19.37 0.75
C TYR A 62 -8.99 18.11 1.33
N ARG A 63 -9.50 17.59 2.46
CA ARG A 63 -9.07 16.31 3.00
C ARG A 63 -9.49 15.15 2.09
N GLY A 64 -10.70 15.19 1.56
CA GLY A 64 -11.18 14.26 0.55
C GLY A 64 -10.33 14.26 -0.71
N LEU A 65 -9.92 15.45 -1.18
CA LEU A 65 -9.01 15.59 -2.32
C LEU A 65 -7.63 14.96 -2.01
N ALA A 66 -7.07 15.21 -0.82
CA ALA A 66 -5.81 14.61 -0.42
C ALA A 66 -5.89 13.06 -0.37
N LYS A 67 -6.99 12.52 0.17
CA LYS A 67 -7.24 11.07 0.20
C LYS A 67 -7.40 10.49 -1.20
N PHE A 68 -8.11 11.18 -2.09
CA PHE A 68 -8.26 10.78 -3.50
C PHE A 68 -6.90 10.66 -4.19
N MET A 69 -6.00 11.63 -3.96
CA MET A 69 -4.64 11.61 -4.51
C MET A 69 -3.75 10.51 -3.91
N LEU A 70 -4.15 9.93 -2.79
CA LEU A 70 -3.53 8.74 -2.16
C LEU A 70 -4.25 7.44 -2.54
N ASP A 71 -5.17 7.47 -3.52
CA ASP A 71 -6.02 6.36 -3.95
C ASP A 71 -6.95 5.82 -2.82
N ASP A 72 -7.16 6.56 -1.73
CA ASP A 72 -8.20 6.23 -0.74
C ASP A 72 -9.56 6.77 -1.21
N PHE A 73 -10.12 6.11 -2.23
CA PHE A 73 -11.37 6.56 -2.86
C PHE A 73 -12.56 6.48 -1.90
N LYS A 74 -12.60 5.47 -1.01
CA LYS A 74 -13.67 5.39 0.00
C LYS A 74 -13.59 6.53 1.00
N GLY A 75 -12.40 6.82 1.52
CA GLY A 75 -12.19 7.96 2.43
C GLY A 75 -12.46 9.32 1.76
N ALA A 76 -12.19 9.45 0.46
CA ALA A 76 -12.52 10.63 -0.33
C ALA A 76 -14.06 10.78 -0.50
N GLU A 77 -14.78 9.69 -0.80
CA GLU A 77 -16.25 9.68 -0.88
C GLU A 77 -16.89 10.12 0.44
N ASP A 78 -16.40 9.59 1.57
CA ASP A 78 -16.92 9.91 2.90
C ASP A 78 -16.70 11.38 3.24
N ASP A 79 -15.52 11.91 3.00
CA ASP A 79 -15.21 13.32 3.25
C ASP A 79 -16.00 14.26 2.34
N CYS A 80 -16.17 13.94 1.06
CA CYS A 80 -17.03 14.71 0.17
C CYS A 80 -18.50 14.68 0.62
N THR A 81 -18.97 13.56 1.15
CA THR A 81 -20.32 13.45 1.72
C THR A 81 -20.47 14.37 2.92
N LEU A 82 -19.51 14.38 3.85
CA LEU A 82 -19.48 15.28 4.99
C LEU A 82 -19.38 16.77 4.57
N CYS A 83 -18.67 17.06 3.47
CA CYS A 83 -18.64 18.40 2.89
C CYS A 83 -20.02 18.83 2.39
N LEU A 84 -20.70 17.97 1.61
CA LEU A 84 -21.99 18.23 1.00
C LEU A 84 -23.14 18.31 2.02
N GLU A 85 -23.06 17.60 3.15
CA GLU A 85 -23.97 17.76 4.28
C GLU A 85 -23.92 19.16 4.89
N ARG A 86 -22.75 19.81 4.84
CA ARG A 86 -22.51 21.16 5.38
C ARG A 86 -22.76 22.25 4.34
N ASN A 87 -22.42 21.98 3.10
CA ASN A 87 -22.66 22.88 1.96
C ASN A 87 -23.13 22.10 0.73
N PRO A 88 -24.46 21.92 0.54
CA PRO A 88 -25.03 21.20 -0.60
C PRO A 88 -24.79 21.86 -1.97
N TYR A 89 -24.26 23.08 -2.00
CA TYR A 89 -23.99 23.83 -3.23
C TYR A 89 -22.51 23.75 -3.66
N TRP A 90 -21.71 22.88 -3.06
CA TRP A 90 -20.30 22.74 -3.39
C TRP A 90 -20.12 21.82 -4.60
N MET A 91 -20.14 22.39 -5.80
CA MET A 91 -20.05 21.65 -7.07
C MET A 91 -18.81 20.74 -7.13
N ALA A 92 -17.63 21.25 -6.79
CA ALA A 92 -16.39 20.46 -6.82
C ALA A 92 -16.41 19.23 -5.90
N ALA A 93 -17.22 19.24 -4.82
CA ALA A 93 -17.36 18.07 -3.96
C ALA A 93 -18.22 16.98 -4.61
N TYR A 94 -19.25 17.35 -5.41
CA TYR A 94 -19.96 16.36 -6.24
C TYR A 94 -19.06 15.74 -7.28
N GLN A 95 -18.24 16.53 -7.97
CA GLN A 95 -17.29 16.05 -8.98
C GLN A 95 -16.27 15.10 -8.39
N LEU A 96 -15.67 15.46 -7.25
CA LEU A 96 -14.69 14.63 -6.55
C LEU A 96 -15.32 13.34 -6.01
N ARG A 97 -16.54 13.42 -5.45
CA ARG A 97 -17.27 12.25 -4.96
C ARG A 97 -17.63 11.30 -6.09
N ALA A 98 -18.07 11.85 -7.23
CA ALA A 98 -18.35 11.07 -8.42
C ALA A 98 -17.10 10.36 -8.93
N ALA A 99 -15.97 11.05 -9.04
CA ALA A 99 -14.70 10.45 -9.43
C ALA A 99 -14.26 9.35 -8.44
N ALA A 100 -14.42 9.58 -7.13
CA ALA A 100 -14.12 8.57 -6.11
C ALA A 100 -15.03 7.35 -6.21
N ARG A 101 -16.33 7.53 -6.51
CA ARG A 101 -17.31 6.45 -6.75
C ARG A 101 -17.01 5.70 -8.03
N GLN A 102 -16.61 6.41 -9.09
CA GLN A 102 -16.22 5.81 -10.36
C GLN A 102 -15.03 4.85 -10.20
N ASN A 103 -14.00 5.25 -9.43
CA ASN A 103 -12.88 4.38 -9.12
C ASN A 103 -13.23 3.20 -8.20
N GLN A 104 -14.39 3.24 -7.54
CA GLN A 104 -14.96 2.12 -6.76
C GLN A 104 -15.98 1.30 -7.58
N GLU A 105 -16.07 1.51 -8.90
CA GLU A 105 -17.05 0.88 -9.80
C GLU A 105 -18.52 1.17 -9.43
N LYS A 106 -18.78 2.18 -8.61
CA LYS A 106 -20.13 2.65 -8.25
C LYS A 106 -20.66 3.63 -9.31
N PHE A 107 -20.78 3.12 -10.53
CA PHE A 107 -21.05 3.97 -11.69
C PHE A 107 -22.40 4.71 -11.65
N THR A 108 -23.43 4.06 -11.07
CA THR A 108 -24.77 4.68 -10.96
C THR A 108 -24.75 5.89 -10.03
N GLU A 109 -24.12 5.75 -8.88
CA GLU A 109 -24.00 6.82 -7.89
C GLU A 109 -23.05 7.93 -8.37
N ALA A 110 -22.02 7.57 -9.15
CA ALA A 110 -21.13 8.53 -9.79
C ALA A 110 -21.88 9.37 -10.82
N ALA A 111 -22.71 8.74 -11.68
CA ALA A 111 -23.53 9.44 -12.67
C ALA A 111 -24.53 10.39 -12.00
N GLU A 112 -25.09 10.03 -10.84
CA GLU A 112 -26.00 10.92 -10.11
C GLU A 112 -25.27 12.16 -9.58
N ASP A 113 -24.07 12.02 -9.05
CA ASP A 113 -23.27 13.15 -8.58
C ASP A 113 -22.83 14.06 -9.74
N TYR A 114 -22.40 13.50 -10.88
CA TYR A 114 -22.08 14.31 -12.06
C TYR A 114 -23.32 15.03 -12.59
N ARG A 115 -24.49 14.39 -12.60
CA ARG A 115 -25.75 15.04 -12.98
C ARG A 115 -26.06 16.22 -12.04
N ARG A 116 -25.86 16.03 -10.71
CA ARG A 116 -26.02 17.13 -9.74
C ARG A 116 -25.05 18.27 -10.00
N SER A 117 -23.80 17.97 -10.35
CA SER A 117 -22.83 19.00 -10.74
C SER A 117 -23.29 19.79 -11.98
N LEU A 118 -23.83 19.12 -13.01
CA LEU A 118 -24.33 19.73 -14.24
C LEU A 118 -25.62 20.56 -14.01
N GLU A 119 -26.44 20.24 -13.00
CA GLU A 119 -27.57 21.08 -12.59
C GLU A 119 -27.13 22.49 -12.14
N PHE A 120 -25.94 22.60 -11.51
CA PHE A 120 -25.37 23.90 -11.12
C PHE A 120 -24.60 24.58 -12.24
N PHE A 121 -23.89 23.79 -13.05
CA PHE A 121 -23.08 24.31 -14.14
C PHE A 121 -23.16 23.39 -15.37
N PRO A 122 -24.17 23.59 -16.25
CA PRO A 122 -24.46 22.68 -17.38
C PRO A 122 -23.31 22.59 -18.41
N GLU A 123 -22.50 23.63 -18.53
CA GLU A 123 -21.41 23.72 -19.51
C GLU A 123 -20.04 23.36 -18.92
N ASP A 124 -20.01 22.60 -17.84
CA ASP A 124 -18.70 22.18 -17.27
C ASP A 124 -18.08 21.06 -18.10
N LYS A 125 -17.00 21.37 -18.80
CA LYS A 125 -16.28 20.47 -19.72
C LYS A 125 -15.88 19.16 -19.05
N LEU A 126 -15.32 19.25 -17.83
CA LEU A 126 -14.80 18.11 -17.11
C LEU A 126 -15.95 17.17 -16.67
N THR A 127 -17.04 17.75 -16.20
CA THR A 127 -18.21 16.96 -15.78
C THR A 127 -18.89 16.30 -16.98
N LEU A 128 -19.02 17.00 -18.12
CA LEU A 128 -19.61 16.44 -19.34
C LEU A 128 -18.78 15.24 -19.85
N VAL A 129 -17.46 15.36 -19.94
CA VAL A 129 -16.62 14.26 -20.39
C VAL A 129 -16.68 13.08 -19.42
N ASN A 130 -16.60 13.33 -18.10
CA ASN A 130 -16.65 12.28 -17.10
C ASN A 130 -18.03 11.59 -17.06
N MET A 131 -19.12 12.34 -17.26
CA MET A 131 -20.46 11.76 -17.38
C MET A 131 -20.55 10.83 -18.59
N GLY A 132 -20.03 11.25 -19.75
CA GLY A 132 -19.94 10.38 -20.92
C GLY A 132 -19.16 9.10 -20.65
N ILE A 133 -17.99 9.22 -19.99
CA ILE A 133 -17.16 8.07 -19.62
C ILE A 133 -17.90 7.12 -18.67
N VAL A 134 -18.59 7.64 -17.66
CA VAL A 134 -19.37 6.78 -16.73
C VAL A 134 -20.52 6.07 -17.45
N GLN A 135 -21.23 6.75 -18.37
CA GLN A 135 -22.25 6.10 -19.18
C GLN A 135 -21.66 4.98 -20.07
N MET A 136 -20.47 5.22 -20.64
CA MET A 136 -19.72 4.22 -21.40
C MET A 136 -19.32 3.01 -20.54
N GLN A 137 -18.82 3.24 -19.30
CA GLN A 137 -18.50 2.16 -18.35
C GLN A 137 -19.74 1.35 -17.95
N MET A 138 -20.93 1.97 -17.93
CA MET A 138 -22.21 1.28 -17.77
C MET A 138 -22.71 0.63 -19.06
N LYS A 139 -21.92 0.67 -20.14
CA LYS A 139 -22.29 0.19 -21.51
C LYS A 139 -23.52 0.85 -22.10
N LYS A 140 -23.85 2.06 -21.67
CA LYS A 140 -24.94 2.90 -22.18
C LYS A 140 -24.39 3.85 -23.25
N TYR A 141 -23.94 3.31 -24.35
CA TYR A 141 -23.22 4.04 -25.40
C TYR A 141 -24.04 5.15 -26.03
N ASP A 142 -25.35 4.96 -26.22
CA ASP A 142 -26.25 6.00 -26.77
C ASP A 142 -26.33 7.23 -25.83
N GLU A 143 -26.32 7.01 -24.51
CA GLU A 143 -26.30 8.10 -23.54
C GLU A 143 -24.92 8.76 -23.47
N ALA A 144 -23.85 7.97 -23.51
CA ALA A 144 -22.48 8.47 -23.55
C ALA A 144 -22.26 9.38 -24.77
N GLY A 145 -22.73 8.93 -25.94
CA GLY A 145 -22.65 9.70 -27.19
C GLY A 145 -23.31 11.06 -27.09
N LYS A 146 -24.48 11.16 -26.46
CA LYS A 146 -25.18 12.46 -26.26
C LYS A 146 -24.31 13.45 -25.46
N TYR A 147 -23.66 13.02 -24.39
CA TYR A 147 -22.77 13.88 -23.59
C TYR A 147 -21.52 14.30 -24.36
N PHE A 148 -20.92 13.39 -25.13
CA PHE A 148 -19.76 13.74 -25.96
C PHE A 148 -20.14 14.66 -27.12
N ASP A 149 -21.29 14.45 -27.76
CA ASP A 149 -21.78 15.30 -28.82
C ASP A 149 -22.13 16.71 -28.30
N GLU A 150 -22.76 16.80 -27.12
CA GLU A 150 -23.03 18.06 -26.44
C GLU A 150 -21.72 18.80 -26.09
N LEU A 151 -20.74 18.07 -25.53
CA LEU A 151 -19.42 18.61 -25.20
C LEU A 151 -18.72 19.18 -26.44
N ILE A 152 -18.69 18.42 -27.55
CA ILE A 152 -18.07 18.86 -28.81
C ILE A 152 -18.84 20.01 -29.47
N HIS A 153 -20.16 20.02 -29.34
CA HIS A 153 -20.97 21.12 -29.83
C HIS A 153 -20.68 22.43 -29.07
N LEU A 154 -20.60 22.36 -27.76
CA LEU A 154 -20.32 23.55 -26.92
C LEU A 154 -18.84 23.97 -27.02
N PHE A 155 -17.94 23.03 -27.20
CA PHE A 155 -16.49 23.25 -27.20
C PHE A 155 -15.81 22.51 -28.36
N PRO A 156 -15.97 22.99 -29.61
CA PRO A 156 -15.47 22.28 -30.80
C PRO A 156 -13.95 22.15 -30.87
N ASP A 157 -13.19 22.95 -30.10
CA ASP A 157 -11.72 22.88 -30.02
C ASP A 157 -11.22 22.08 -28.81
N TYR A 158 -12.12 21.39 -28.09
CA TYR A 158 -11.74 20.63 -26.89
C TYR A 158 -11.36 19.20 -27.24
N VAL A 159 -10.06 18.97 -27.48
CA VAL A 159 -9.47 17.68 -27.88
C VAL A 159 -9.92 16.50 -27.03
N PRO A 160 -9.98 16.57 -25.67
CA PRO A 160 -10.40 15.42 -24.86
C PRO A 160 -11.81 14.90 -25.18
N GLY A 161 -12.72 15.74 -25.68
CA GLY A 161 -14.06 15.32 -26.10
C GLY A 161 -14.00 14.34 -27.29
N TYR A 162 -13.19 14.63 -28.29
CA TYR A 162 -12.99 13.76 -29.45
C TYR A 162 -12.28 12.46 -29.05
N LEU A 163 -11.25 12.54 -28.21
CA LEU A 163 -10.55 11.34 -27.72
C LEU A 163 -11.47 10.40 -26.93
N ALA A 164 -12.34 10.95 -26.08
CA ALA A 164 -13.31 10.16 -25.32
C ALA A 164 -14.38 9.52 -26.23
N ARG A 165 -14.88 10.28 -27.25
CA ARG A 165 -15.85 9.76 -28.20
C ARG A 165 -15.22 8.70 -29.12
N ALA A 166 -13.97 8.89 -29.55
CA ALA A 166 -13.21 7.87 -30.30
C ALA A 166 -13.10 6.58 -29.51
N GLN A 167 -12.80 6.65 -28.22
CA GLN A 167 -12.73 5.47 -27.35
C GLN A 167 -14.08 4.76 -27.25
N MET A 168 -15.20 5.51 -27.15
CA MET A 168 -16.55 4.95 -27.18
C MET A 168 -16.81 4.20 -28.50
N HIS A 169 -16.44 4.78 -29.64
CA HIS A 169 -16.59 4.14 -30.95
C HIS A 169 -15.76 2.85 -31.05
N LEU A 170 -14.55 2.80 -30.45
CA LEU A 170 -13.76 1.58 -30.39
C LEU A 170 -14.44 0.49 -29.59
N GLU A 171 -15.05 0.83 -28.45
CA GLU A 171 -15.80 -0.17 -27.65
C GLU A 171 -17.05 -0.70 -28.43
N GLN A 172 -17.63 0.11 -29.29
CA GLN A 172 -18.68 -0.28 -30.22
C GLN A 172 -18.13 -1.01 -31.49
N LYS A 173 -16.80 -1.18 -31.60
CA LYS A 173 -16.10 -1.75 -32.76
C LYS A 173 -16.23 -0.92 -34.05
N ASP A 174 -16.58 0.35 -33.94
CA ASP A 174 -16.61 1.28 -35.06
C ASP A 174 -15.27 2.01 -35.21
N THR A 175 -14.32 1.33 -35.82
CA THR A 175 -12.96 1.85 -36.05
C THR A 175 -12.93 3.03 -37.00
N THR A 176 -13.94 3.15 -37.90
CA THR A 176 -14.03 4.26 -38.87
C THR A 176 -14.35 5.58 -38.18
N LEU A 177 -15.35 5.60 -37.31
CA LEU A 177 -15.73 6.78 -36.55
C LEU A 177 -14.63 7.14 -35.54
N ALA A 178 -14.00 6.13 -34.92
CA ALA A 178 -12.88 6.36 -34.01
C ALA A 178 -11.69 7.04 -34.72
N LEU A 179 -11.31 6.58 -35.94
CA LEU A 179 -10.26 7.24 -36.73
C LEU A 179 -10.63 8.68 -37.07
N ALA A 180 -11.88 8.94 -37.48
CA ALA A 180 -12.34 10.31 -37.82
C ALA A 180 -12.21 11.23 -36.62
N ASP A 181 -12.54 10.78 -35.41
CA ASP A 181 -12.41 11.57 -34.18
C ASP A 181 -10.92 11.80 -33.81
N TYR A 182 -10.05 10.80 -33.96
CA TYR A 182 -8.60 10.99 -33.76
C TYR A 182 -7.99 11.95 -34.79
N ASP A 183 -8.39 11.84 -36.05
CA ASP A 183 -7.97 12.77 -37.09
C ASP A 183 -8.38 14.21 -36.75
N LYS A 184 -9.62 14.39 -36.26
CA LYS A 184 -10.10 15.68 -35.83
C LYS A 184 -9.37 16.23 -34.59
N ALA A 185 -9.07 15.35 -33.62
CA ALA A 185 -8.28 15.72 -32.44
C ALA A 185 -6.88 16.25 -32.85
N ILE A 186 -6.22 15.58 -33.82
CA ILE A 186 -4.90 15.99 -34.34
C ILE A 186 -5.00 17.29 -35.18
N GLU A 187 -6.08 17.45 -35.96
CA GLU A 187 -6.32 18.71 -36.69
C GLU A 187 -6.45 19.92 -35.77
N ILE A 188 -7.15 19.73 -34.61
CA ILE A 188 -7.37 20.80 -33.64
C ILE A 188 -6.06 21.13 -32.91
N ASP A 189 -5.36 20.10 -32.39
CA ASP A 189 -4.08 20.27 -31.69
C ASP A 189 -3.04 19.26 -32.18
N PRO A 190 -2.20 19.65 -33.14
CA PRO A 190 -1.14 18.81 -33.68
C PRO A 190 0.06 18.65 -32.73
N TYR A 191 0.03 19.22 -31.53
CA TYR A 191 1.08 19.13 -30.54
C TYR A 191 0.73 18.20 -29.37
N THR A 192 -0.44 17.61 -29.36
CA THR A 192 -0.88 16.65 -28.33
C THR A 192 -0.34 15.25 -28.67
N SER A 193 0.70 14.79 -27.96
CA SER A 193 1.29 13.44 -28.10
C SER A 193 0.24 12.32 -27.99
N GLN A 194 -0.71 12.45 -27.05
CA GLN A 194 -1.75 11.46 -26.78
C GLN A 194 -2.64 11.17 -28.00
N SER A 195 -2.95 12.17 -28.83
CA SER A 195 -3.78 11.99 -30.03
C SER A 195 -3.11 11.07 -31.05
N PHE A 196 -1.81 11.30 -31.29
CA PHE A 196 -1.01 10.45 -32.17
C PHE A 196 -0.83 9.05 -31.58
N ALA A 197 -0.52 8.93 -30.28
CA ALA A 197 -0.36 7.65 -29.63
C ALA A 197 -1.64 6.79 -29.73
N ALA A 198 -2.81 7.38 -29.48
CA ALA A 198 -4.10 6.70 -29.56
C ALA A 198 -4.41 6.25 -30.99
N ARG A 199 -4.22 7.12 -32.00
CA ARG A 199 -4.41 6.74 -33.41
C ARG A 199 -3.40 5.68 -33.86
N GLY A 200 -2.15 5.79 -33.42
CA GLY A 200 -1.10 4.82 -33.68
C GLY A 200 -1.43 3.42 -33.14
N LEU A 201 -1.98 3.33 -31.92
CA LEU A 201 -2.46 2.07 -31.36
C LEU A 201 -3.64 1.49 -32.15
N LEU A 202 -4.56 2.34 -32.64
CA LEU A 202 -5.65 1.87 -33.49
C LEU A 202 -5.12 1.36 -34.84
N TYR A 203 -4.16 2.03 -35.47
CA TYR A 203 -3.50 1.50 -36.66
C TYR A 203 -2.77 0.16 -36.38
N TYR A 204 -2.15 0.02 -35.22
CA TYR A 204 -1.56 -1.25 -34.81
C TYR A 204 -2.61 -2.38 -34.75
N GLN A 205 -3.78 -2.15 -34.13
CA GLN A 205 -4.89 -3.13 -34.05
C GLN A 205 -5.45 -3.48 -35.43
N LEU A 206 -5.40 -2.54 -36.36
CA LEU A 206 -5.79 -2.74 -37.76
C LEU A 206 -4.69 -3.38 -38.62
N ASN A 207 -3.55 -3.78 -38.01
CA ASN A 207 -2.33 -4.28 -38.69
C ASN A 207 -1.71 -3.32 -39.69
N GLU A 208 -2.01 -2.02 -39.60
CA GLU A 208 -1.42 -0.98 -40.42
C GLU A 208 -0.11 -0.45 -39.79
N TYR A 209 0.87 -1.35 -39.58
CA TYR A 209 2.06 -1.10 -38.77
C TYR A 209 2.89 0.09 -39.22
N ASN A 210 2.97 0.40 -40.53
CA ASN A 210 3.71 1.57 -41.00
C ASN A 210 3.07 2.90 -40.59
N LYS A 211 1.72 2.98 -40.56
CA LYS A 211 1.01 4.16 -40.08
C LYS A 211 1.14 4.25 -38.56
N ALA A 212 1.02 3.12 -37.86
CA ALA A 212 1.23 3.06 -36.42
C ALA A 212 2.63 3.56 -36.04
N LEU A 213 3.67 3.14 -36.78
CA LEU A 213 5.04 3.59 -36.54
C LEU A 213 5.19 5.12 -36.73
N ALA A 214 4.63 5.68 -37.78
CA ALA A 214 4.70 7.11 -38.06
C ALA A 214 4.02 7.94 -36.95
N ASP A 215 2.85 7.52 -36.49
CA ASP A 215 2.14 8.19 -35.40
C ASP A 215 2.88 8.07 -34.07
N LEU A 216 3.43 6.91 -33.72
CA LEU A 216 4.20 6.72 -32.50
C LEU A 216 5.54 7.45 -32.53
N ASP A 217 6.17 7.60 -33.69
CA ASP A 217 7.36 8.45 -33.87
C ASP A 217 7.02 9.91 -33.57
N GLU A 218 5.88 10.40 -34.05
CA GLU A 218 5.42 11.75 -33.77
C GLU A 218 5.02 11.93 -32.30
N ALA A 219 4.34 10.94 -31.70
CA ALA A 219 4.03 10.96 -30.28
C ALA A 219 5.30 11.07 -29.40
N ILE A 220 6.35 10.33 -29.74
CA ILE A 220 7.64 10.39 -29.03
C ILE A 220 8.36 11.72 -29.28
N ARG A 221 8.27 12.28 -30.48
CA ARG A 221 8.84 13.60 -30.79
C ARG A 221 8.21 14.68 -29.92
N LEU A 222 6.88 14.59 -29.70
CA LEU A 222 6.14 15.56 -28.90
C LEU A 222 6.33 15.36 -27.39
N ASP A 223 6.36 14.13 -26.95
CA ASP A 223 6.64 13.77 -25.55
C ASP A 223 7.71 12.66 -25.46
N PRO A 224 8.99 13.03 -25.40
CA PRO A 224 10.10 12.06 -25.36
C PRO A 224 10.30 11.39 -23.99
N TYR A 225 9.53 11.76 -22.99
CA TYR A 225 9.63 11.19 -21.64
C TYR A 225 8.48 10.23 -21.30
N PHE A 226 7.52 10.08 -22.19
CA PHE A 226 6.41 9.18 -21.99
C PHE A 226 6.77 7.76 -22.39
N GLU A 227 6.97 6.88 -21.40
CA GLU A 227 7.47 5.51 -21.57
C GLU A 227 6.56 4.64 -22.46
N GLY A 228 5.24 4.82 -22.34
CA GLY A 228 4.24 4.05 -23.08
C GLY A 228 4.41 4.13 -24.60
N ASN A 229 4.79 5.32 -25.12
CA ASN A 229 5.00 5.49 -26.56
C ASN A 229 6.16 4.65 -27.09
N TYR A 230 7.26 4.53 -26.33
CA TYR A 230 8.38 3.67 -26.70
C TYR A 230 8.01 2.19 -26.63
N ILE A 231 7.27 1.76 -25.59
CA ILE A 231 6.81 0.36 -25.47
C ILE A 231 5.97 0.00 -26.67
N ASN A 232 4.98 0.83 -27.02
CA ASN A 232 4.08 0.60 -28.13
C ASN A 232 4.82 0.68 -29.49
N ARG A 233 5.78 1.59 -29.66
CA ARG A 233 6.61 1.63 -30.85
C ARG A 233 7.50 0.40 -30.96
N GLY A 234 8.07 -0.08 -29.87
CA GLY A 234 8.84 -1.32 -29.83
C GLY A 234 8.00 -2.51 -30.28
N LEU A 235 6.73 -2.60 -29.84
CA LEU A 235 5.79 -3.61 -30.28
C LEU A 235 5.50 -3.53 -31.80
N VAL A 236 5.28 -2.33 -32.33
CA VAL A 236 5.08 -2.10 -33.78
C VAL A 236 6.33 -2.50 -34.56
N LYS A 237 7.53 -2.10 -34.12
CA LYS A 237 8.82 -2.48 -34.74
C LYS A 237 9.03 -3.99 -34.74
N TYR A 238 8.62 -4.67 -33.64
CA TYR A 238 8.65 -6.13 -33.59
C TYR A 238 7.83 -6.76 -34.72
N HIS A 239 6.58 -6.29 -34.95
CA HIS A 239 5.74 -6.80 -36.05
C HIS A 239 6.27 -6.42 -37.44
N LEU A 240 7.03 -5.34 -37.55
CA LEU A 240 7.77 -4.97 -38.76
C LEU A 240 9.09 -5.74 -38.93
N ASN A 241 9.40 -6.68 -38.03
CA ASN A 241 10.65 -7.45 -37.97
C ASN A 241 11.91 -6.59 -37.74
N ASP A 242 11.74 -5.36 -37.20
CA ASP A 242 12.85 -4.53 -36.72
C ASP A 242 13.16 -4.87 -35.26
N LEU A 243 13.73 -6.04 -35.00
CA LEU A 243 14.03 -6.51 -33.66
C LEU A 243 15.07 -5.64 -32.95
N ARG A 244 15.99 -5.02 -33.70
CA ARG A 244 16.99 -4.09 -33.11
C ARG A 244 16.37 -2.79 -32.68
N GLY A 245 15.46 -2.24 -33.48
CA GLY A 245 14.73 -1.02 -33.12
C GLY A 245 13.78 -1.25 -31.96
N ALA A 246 13.12 -2.41 -31.87
CA ALA A 246 12.30 -2.80 -30.73
C ALA A 246 13.13 -2.92 -29.44
N MET A 247 14.29 -3.57 -29.50
CA MET A 247 15.22 -3.68 -28.36
C MET A 247 15.66 -2.32 -27.86
N ALA A 248 16.03 -1.41 -28.79
CA ALA A 248 16.46 -0.05 -28.42
C ALA A 248 15.34 0.75 -27.74
N ASP A 249 14.09 0.59 -28.14
CA ASP A 249 12.95 1.23 -27.51
C ASP A 249 12.73 0.70 -26.08
N TYR A 250 12.79 -0.61 -25.86
CA TYR A 250 12.68 -1.18 -24.49
C TYR A 250 13.88 -0.81 -23.61
N ASP A 251 15.10 -0.77 -24.17
CA ASP A 251 16.28 -0.30 -23.43
C ASP A 251 16.10 1.16 -23.01
N ARG A 252 15.55 2.01 -23.89
CA ARG A 252 15.27 3.42 -23.59
C ARG A 252 14.26 3.57 -22.44
N VAL A 253 13.21 2.77 -22.40
CA VAL A 253 12.27 2.76 -21.28
C VAL A 253 12.97 2.38 -19.98
N LEU A 254 13.83 1.35 -20.00
CA LEU A 254 14.54 0.88 -18.82
C LEU A 254 15.67 1.82 -18.35
N GLU A 255 16.14 2.72 -19.21
CA GLU A 255 16.98 3.86 -18.81
C GLU A 255 16.17 4.93 -18.06
N MET A 256 14.89 5.14 -18.43
CA MET A 256 13.99 6.10 -17.77
C MET A 256 13.44 5.54 -16.47
N ASP A 257 12.91 4.31 -16.49
CA ASP A 257 12.45 3.56 -15.30
C ASP A 257 13.01 2.13 -15.31
N ALA A 258 14.07 1.91 -14.54
CA ALA A 258 14.70 0.60 -14.41
C ALA A 258 13.77 -0.50 -13.86
N ASN A 259 12.62 -0.14 -13.30
CA ASN A 259 11.63 -1.07 -12.75
C ASN A 259 10.38 -1.20 -13.62
N ASN A 260 10.38 -0.66 -14.84
CA ASN A 260 9.26 -0.82 -15.76
C ASN A 260 9.07 -2.30 -16.14
N LEU A 261 7.99 -2.89 -15.64
CA LEU A 261 7.70 -4.33 -15.79
C LEU A 261 7.42 -4.71 -17.24
N ILE A 262 6.62 -3.90 -17.96
CA ILE A 262 6.21 -4.19 -19.33
C ILE A 262 7.42 -4.18 -20.27
N ALA A 263 8.23 -3.13 -20.20
CA ALA A 263 9.43 -3.03 -21.02
C ALA A 263 10.40 -4.18 -20.74
N ARG A 264 10.54 -4.56 -19.47
CA ARG A 264 11.43 -5.65 -19.05
C ARG A 264 10.91 -7.01 -19.53
N PHE A 265 9.61 -7.25 -19.37
CA PHE A 265 8.96 -8.47 -19.85
C PHE A 265 9.09 -8.60 -21.38
N ASN A 266 8.72 -7.54 -22.11
CA ASN A 266 8.79 -7.52 -23.58
C ASN A 266 10.25 -7.68 -24.08
N ARG A 267 11.22 -7.05 -23.41
CA ARG A 267 12.64 -7.22 -23.74
C ARG A 267 13.10 -8.67 -23.47
N GLY A 268 12.64 -9.26 -22.37
CA GLY A 268 12.91 -10.66 -22.06
C GLY A 268 12.42 -11.62 -23.16
N LEU A 269 11.17 -11.43 -23.63
CA LEU A 269 10.63 -12.19 -24.77
C LEU A 269 11.42 -11.99 -26.04
N LEU A 270 11.79 -10.74 -26.34
CA LEU A 270 12.58 -10.42 -27.54
C LEU A 270 13.97 -11.05 -27.50
N ARG A 271 14.64 -11.02 -26.33
CA ARG A 271 15.94 -11.68 -26.10
C ARG A 271 15.84 -13.21 -26.26
N ALA A 272 14.78 -13.81 -25.74
CA ALA A 272 14.49 -15.23 -25.92
C ALA A 272 14.37 -15.59 -27.41
N GLN A 273 13.62 -14.78 -28.17
CA GLN A 273 13.42 -15.02 -29.60
C GLN A 273 14.72 -14.94 -30.41
N VAL A 274 15.68 -14.09 -30.04
CA VAL A 274 16.97 -13.99 -30.71
C VAL A 274 18.02 -14.95 -30.13
N GLY A 275 17.65 -15.81 -29.19
CA GLY A 275 18.52 -16.84 -28.59
C GLY A 275 19.44 -16.32 -27.47
N ASP A 276 19.22 -15.10 -26.98
CA ASP A 276 19.97 -14.56 -25.83
C ASP A 276 19.30 -14.99 -24.51
N ASN A 277 19.26 -16.31 -24.29
CA ASN A 277 18.51 -16.94 -23.21
C ASN A 277 18.98 -16.48 -21.82
N ASN A 278 20.29 -16.27 -21.62
CA ASN A 278 20.81 -15.88 -20.33
C ASN A 278 20.31 -14.48 -19.90
N ARG A 279 20.38 -13.49 -20.82
CA ARG A 279 19.89 -12.15 -20.52
C ARG A 279 18.36 -12.08 -20.48
N ALA A 280 17.66 -12.95 -21.21
CA ALA A 280 16.22 -13.10 -21.09
C ALA A 280 15.83 -13.59 -19.68
N ILE A 281 16.54 -14.58 -19.14
CA ILE A 281 16.36 -15.07 -17.76
C ILE A 281 16.63 -13.95 -16.73
N GLU A 282 17.64 -13.12 -16.95
CA GLU A 282 17.90 -11.96 -16.07
C GLU A 282 16.73 -10.97 -16.07
N ASP A 283 16.15 -10.69 -17.24
CA ASP A 283 14.96 -9.84 -17.32
C ASP A 283 13.78 -10.45 -16.59
N PHE A 284 13.47 -11.75 -16.78
CA PHE A 284 12.39 -12.42 -16.06
C PHE A 284 12.68 -12.56 -14.54
N ASN A 285 13.92 -12.73 -14.12
CA ASN A 285 14.29 -12.70 -12.71
C ASN A 285 13.90 -11.36 -12.08
N LYS A 286 14.15 -10.25 -12.80
CA LYS A 286 13.81 -8.92 -12.30
C LYS A 286 12.29 -8.68 -12.31
N VAL A 287 11.56 -9.18 -13.31
CA VAL A 287 10.08 -9.18 -13.30
C VAL A 287 9.57 -9.90 -12.06
N LEU A 288 10.09 -11.10 -11.75
CA LEU A 288 9.66 -11.90 -10.62
C LEU A 288 10.11 -11.35 -9.25
N GLU A 289 11.20 -10.58 -9.22
CA GLU A 289 11.58 -9.82 -8.01
C GLU A 289 10.56 -8.70 -7.72
N LEU A 290 10.07 -8.03 -8.76
CA LEU A 290 9.11 -6.93 -8.65
C LEU A 290 7.66 -7.44 -8.50
N GLU A 291 7.31 -8.50 -9.22
CA GLU A 291 6.00 -9.17 -9.18
C GLU A 291 6.16 -10.68 -8.93
N PRO A 292 6.30 -11.13 -7.69
CA PRO A 292 6.46 -12.55 -7.36
C PRO A 292 5.26 -13.44 -7.72
N GLY A 293 4.11 -12.86 -8.06
CA GLY A 293 2.91 -13.56 -8.50
C GLY A 293 2.78 -13.73 -10.01
N ASN A 294 3.71 -13.23 -10.83
CA ASN A 294 3.62 -13.26 -12.28
C ASN A 294 3.90 -14.67 -12.84
N THR A 295 2.84 -15.47 -12.97
CA THR A 295 2.93 -16.88 -13.43
C THR A 295 3.42 -17.00 -14.87
N ILE A 296 3.14 -16.01 -15.73
CA ILE A 296 3.61 -15.98 -17.11
C ILE A 296 5.12 -15.80 -17.17
N ALA A 297 5.69 -14.95 -16.32
CA ALA A 297 7.14 -14.79 -16.24
C ALA A 297 7.82 -16.08 -15.72
N TYR A 298 7.22 -16.79 -14.76
CA TYR A 298 7.70 -18.12 -14.34
C TYR A 298 7.70 -19.11 -15.52
N LEU A 299 6.61 -19.17 -16.29
CA LEU A 299 6.53 -20.09 -17.43
C LEU A 299 7.60 -19.80 -18.49
N ASN A 300 7.76 -18.52 -18.87
CA ASN A 300 8.80 -18.13 -19.83
C ASN A 300 10.20 -18.44 -19.31
N ARG A 301 10.47 -18.17 -18.03
CA ARG A 301 11.76 -18.50 -17.42
C ARG A 301 11.99 -20.01 -17.34
N ALA A 302 10.95 -20.80 -17.07
CA ALA A 302 11.04 -22.26 -17.07
C ALA A 302 11.44 -22.81 -18.44
N LEU A 303 10.84 -22.30 -19.53
CA LEU A 303 11.19 -22.68 -20.89
C LEU A 303 12.65 -22.37 -21.20
N LEU A 304 13.11 -21.17 -20.87
CA LEU A 304 14.50 -20.76 -21.09
C LEU A 304 15.49 -21.56 -20.22
N ASN A 305 15.16 -21.82 -18.96
CA ASN A 305 15.95 -22.68 -18.07
C ASN A 305 16.10 -24.10 -18.64
N ASN A 306 15.02 -24.66 -19.23
CA ASN A 306 15.09 -25.95 -19.91
C ASN A 306 16.00 -25.90 -21.17
N GLU A 307 15.96 -24.83 -21.96
CA GLU A 307 16.82 -24.64 -23.13
C GLU A 307 18.31 -24.56 -22.78
N ILE A 308 18.65 -23.88 -21.67
CA ILE A 308 20.04 -23.79 -21.20
C ILE A 308 20.47 -24.98 -20.31
N ASN A 309 19.61 -26.03 -20.24
CA ASN A 309 19.81 -27.24 -19.43
C ASN A 309 19.87 -27.01 -17.91
N ASN A 310 19.28 -25.94 -17.39
CA ASN A 310 19.06 -25.73 -15.98
C ASN A 310 17.75 -26.41 -15.56
N LEU A 311 17.77 -27.74 -15.51
CA LEU A 311 16.55 -28.54 -15.32
C LEU A 311 15.90 -28.34 -13.96
N GLU A 312 16.70 -28.09 -12.91
CA GLU A 312 16.20 -27.82 -11.53
C GLU A 312 15.45 -26.48 -11.48
N GLY A 313 16.01 -25.44 -12.09
CA GLY A 313 15.35 -24.12 -12.19
C GLY A 313 14.04 -24.19 -12.96
N ALA A 314 14.04 -24.90 -14.09
CA ALA A 314 12.84 -25.11 -14.90
C ALA A 314 11.75 -25.86 -14.12
N LEU A 315 12.14 -26.90 -13.36
CA LEU A 315 11.20 -27.68 -12.55
C LEU A 315 10.59 -26.84 -11.41
N ALA A 316 11.40 -26.03 -10.75
CA ALA A 316 10.95 -25.14 -9.69
C ALA A 316 9.91 -24.13 -10.21
N ASP A 317 10.17 -23.52 -11.36
CA ASP A 317 9.27 -22.55 -11.98
C ASP A 317 7.95 -23.21 -12.45
N LEU A 318 8.01 -24.38 -13.12
CA LEU A 318 6.80 -25.12 -13.52
C LEU A 318 5.96 -25.59 -12.33
N ASN A 319 6.58 -25.87 -11.18
CA ASN A 319 5.83 -26.20 -9.97
C ASN A 319 5.04 -24.99 -9.44
N VAL A 320 5.56 -23.77 -9.59
CA VAL A 320 4.81 -22.54 -9.25
C VAL A 320 3.64 -22.38 -10.22
N VAL A 321 3.89 -22.45 -11.52
CA VAL A 321 2.86 -22.31 -12.56
C VAL A 321 1.71 -23.30 -12.34
N LEU A 322 2.01 -24.59 -12.15
CA LEU A 322 0.99 -25.65 -12.00
C LEU A 322 0.27 -25.63 -10.64
N ARG A 323 0.83 -24.96 -9.64
CA ARG A 323 0.12 -24.71 -8.39
C ARG A 323 -0.94 -23.64 -8.55
N GLU A 324 -0.63 -22.57 -9.29
CA GLU A 324 -1.55 -21.45 -9.55
C GLU A 324 -2.56 -21.78 -10.67
N HIS A 325 -2.15 -22.58 -11.65
CA HIS A 325 -2.97 -23.03 -12.79
C HIS A 325 -3.02 -24.55 -12.88
N PRO A 326 -3.80 -25.23 -12.01
CA PRO A 326 -3.86 -26.70 -11.96
C PRO A 326 -4.58 -27.32 -13.17
N ASP A 327 -5.26 -26.54 -14.00
CA ASP A 327 -5.93 -26.92 -15.22
C ASP A 327 -5.04 -26.76 -16.49
N PHE A 328 -3.86 -26.15 -16.36
CA PHE A 328 -2.93 -25.94 -17.47
C PHE A 328 -2.25 -27.24 -17.90
N PHE A 329 -2.91 -28.01 -18.77
CA PHE A 329 -2.46 -29.33 -19.20
C PHE A 329 -1.12 -29.32 -19.96
N GLN A 330 -0.82 -28.25 -20.72
CA GLN A 330 0.46 -28.10 -21.42
C GLN A 330 1.62 -28.05 -20.41
N GLY A 331 1.43 -27.36 -19.27
CA GLY A 331 2.43 -27.28 -18.20
C GLY A 331 2.76 -28.65 -17.60
N TYR A 332 1.77 -29.53 -17.44
CA TYR A 332 2.01 -30.92 -17.01
C TYR A 332 2.80 -31.71 -18.05
N TYR A 333 2.53 -31.54 -19.35
CA TYR A 333 3.33 -32.17 -20.41
C TYR A 333 4.78 -31.68 -20.38
N MET A 334 5.00 -30.36 -20.23
CA MET A 334 6.34 -29.75 -20.11
C MET A 334 7.08 -30.32 -18.89
N ARG A 335 6.42 -30.41 -17.74
CA ARG A 335 7.01 -30.93 -16.50
C ARG A 335 7.29 -32.44 -16.59
N SER A 336 6.44 -33.20 -17.26
CA SER A 336 6.66 -34.62 -17.55
C SER A 336 7.93 -34.83 -18.38
N GLU A 337 8.10 -34.05 -19.45
CA GLU A 337 9.29 -34.12 -20.31
C GLU A 337 10.55 -33.75 -19.52
N LEU A 338 10.47 -32.70 -18.72
CA LEU A 338 11.57 -32.23 -17.86
C LEU A 338 11.99 -33.32 -16.84
N LYS A 339 11.03 -33.93 -16.13
CA LYS A 339 11.29 -35.03 -15.20
C LYS A 339 11.92 -36.25 -15.89
N ARG A 340 11.50 -36.53 -17.13
CA ARG A 340 12.10 -37.60 -17.91
C ARG A 340 13.57 -37.32 -18.26
N LYS A 341 13.92 -36.07 -18.61
CA LYS A 341 15.31 -35.62 -18.78
C LYS A 341 16.14 -35.74 -17.50
N MET A 342 15.51 -35.54 -16.35
CA MET A 342 16.14 -35.66 -15.03
C MET A 342 16.24 -37.10 -14.53
N GLY A 343 15.64 -38.09 -15.23
CA GLY A 343 15.62 -39.49 -14.83
C GLY A 343 14.50 -39.90 -13.87
N ASP A 344 13.61 -38.95 -13.49
CA ASP A 344 12.42 -39.24 -12.69
C ASP A 344 11.29 -39.78 -13.60
N LEU A 345 11.39 -41.05 -13.97
CA LEU A 345 10.42 -41.68 -14.86
C LEU A 345 9.03 -41.83 -14.23
N ALA A 346 8.97 -42.09 -12.93
CA ALA A 346 7.70 -42.26 -12.21
C ALA A 346 6.95 -40.93 -12.09
N GLY A 347 7.63 -39.85 -11.71
CA GLY A 347 7.05 -38.52 -11.67
C GLY A 347 6.66 -38.00 -13.07
N ALA A 348 7.41 -38.37 -14.11
CA ALA A 348 7.09 -38.05 -15.49
C ALA A 348 5.80 -38.71 -15.97
N GLU A 349 5.62 -40.00 -15.65
CA GLU A 349 4.40 -40.76 -16.02
C GLU A 349 3.17 -40.19 -15.28
N GLN A 350 3.31 -39.85 -14.02
CA GLN A 350 2.26 -39.20 -13.23
C GLN A 350 1.82 -37.87 -13.87
N ASP A 351 2.76 -36.98 -14.21
CA ASP A 351 2.45 -35.70 -14.85
C ASP A 351 1.83 -35.90 -16.23
N PHE A 352 2.28 -36.88 -17.01
CA PHE A 352 1.70 -37.24 -18.30
C PHE A 352 0.23 -37.68 -18.15
N TYR A 353 -0.09 -38.45 -17.12
CA TYR A 353 -1.47 -38.85 -16.83
C TYR A 353 -2.34 -37.68 -16.43
N LEU A 354 -1.82 -36.79 -15.58
CA LEU A 354 -2.53 -35.55 -15.21
C LEU A 354 -2.79 -34.65 -16.43
N ALA A 355 -1.78 -34.43 -17.27
CA ALA A 355 -1.92 -33.69 -18.51
C ALA A 355 -3.08 -34.23 -19.39
N ARG A 356 -3.08 -35.52 -19.63
CA ARG A 356 -4.12 -36.16 -20.45
C ARG A 356 -5.51 -36.07 -19.85
N ASN A 357 -5.61 -36.09 -18.52
CA ASN A 357 -6.88 -35.96 -17.82
C ASN A 357 -7.44 -34.53 -17.96
N GLU A 358 -6.61 -33.53 -17.73
CA GLU A 358 -7.03 -32.11 -17.86
C GLU A 358 -7.32 -31.75 -19.32
N GLU A 359 -6.53 -32.23 -20.29
CA GLU A 359 -6.80 -32.09 -21.73
C GLU A 359 -8.17 -32.69 -22.11
N SER A 360 -8.51 -33.88 -21.56
CA SER A 360 -9.82 -34.49 -21.77
C SER A 360 -10.98 -33.68 -21.21
N LYS A 361 -10.78 -32.99 -20.07
CA LYS A 361 -11.77 -32.07 -19.51
C LYS A 361 -11.93 -30.84 -20.41
N PHE A 362 -10.82 -30.27 -20.86
CA PHE A 362 -10.80 -29.10 -21.75
C PHE A 362 -11.55 -29.40 -23.05
N THR A 363 -11.27 -30.53 -23.72
CA THR A 363 -11.93 -30.93 -24.95
C THR A 363 -13.43 -31.24 -24.78
N LYS A 364 -13.84 -31.82 -23.65
CA LYS A 364 -15.27 -32.06 -23.35
C LYS A 364 -16.02 -30.75 -23.11
N ASN A 365 -15.40 -29.79 -22.39
CA ASN A 365 -15.98 -28.48 -22.17
C ASN A 365 -16.08 -27.67 -23.48
N ALA A 366 -15.07 -27.72 -24.34
CA ALA A 366 -15.10 -27.12 -25.66
C ALA A 366 -16.18 -27.77 -26.60
N ALA A 367 -16.35 -29.08 -26.55
CA ALA A 367 -17.39 -29.77 -27.29
C ALA A 367 -18.82 -29.48 -26.76
N SER A 368 -18.98 -29.26 -25.46
CA SER A 368 -20.28 -28.87 -24.89
C SER A 368 -20.67 -27.43 -25.18
N ALA A 369 -19.70 -26.57 -25.46
CA ALA A 369 -19.92 -25.18 -25.85
C ALA A 369 -20.41 -25.03 -27.31
N THR A 370 -20.39 -26.11 -28.12
CA THR A 370 -20.84 -26.08 -29.54
C THR A 370 -22.32 -26.41 -29.73
N HIS A 371 -23.12 -26.64 -28.69
CA HIS A 371 -24.58 -26.70 -28.79
C HIS A 371 -25.20 -25.31 -28.67
N PRO A 372 -26.05 -24.86 -29.64
CA PRO A 372 -26.61 -23.52 -29.63
C PRO A 372 -27.73 -23.42 -28.61
N THR A 373 -27.38 -23.10 -27.38
CA THR A 373 -28.32 -22.48 -26.44
C THR A 373 -28.09 -20.98 -26.50
N LYS A 374 -29.10 -20.25 -27.05
CA LYS A 374 -29.26 -18.78 -27.12
C LYS A 374 -28.00 -17.94 -26.91
N PRO A 375 -27.72 -16.93 -27.75
CA PRO A 375 -26.54 -16.13 -27.63
C PRO A 375 -26.50 -15.52 -26.21
N LYS A 376 -25.61 -16.02 -25.37
CA LYS A 376 -25.06 -15.18 -24.31
C LYS A 376 -24.35 -14.09 -25.06
N GLU A 377 -24.81 -12.85 -24.82
CA GLU A 377 -24.11 -11.65 -25.26
C GLU A 377 -22.62 -11.83 -25.03
N ASP A 378 -21.86 -11.71 -26.10
CA ASP A 378 -20.42 -11.83 -26.11
C ASP A 378 -19.80 -10.82 -25.13
N MET A 379 -19.57 -11.26 -23.90
CA MET A 379 -18.57 -10.66 -23.05
C MET A 379 -17.21 -11.10 -23.61
N GLN A 380 -16.72 -10.39 -24.63
CA GLN A 380 -15.29 -10.40 -24.88
C GLN A 380 -14.66 -9.59 -23.72
N PRO A 381 -13.74 -10.19 -22.94
CA PRO A 381 -13.00 -9.42 -21.95
C PRO A 381 -12.28 -8.29 -22.68
N LYS A 382 -12.26 -7.09 -22.10
CA LYS A 382 -11.28 -6.07 -22.51
C LYS A 382 -9.91 -6.73 -22.45
N GLU A 383 -9.14 -6.64 -23.55
CA GLU A 383 -7.73 -6.97 -23.51
C GLU A 383 -7.01 -5.86 -22.72
N THR A 384 -7.18 -5.88 -21.41
CA THR A 384 -6.41 -5.08 -20.47
C THR A 384 -5.18 -5.87 -20.06
N ARG A 385 -4.13 -5.22 -19.59
CA ARG A 385 -2.95 -5.86 -19.01
C ARG A 385 -3.33 -7.00 -18.05
N GLU A 386 -4.39 -6.80 -17.23
CA GLU A 386 -4.88 -7.80 -16.28
C GLU A 386 -5.38 -9.09 -16.96
N THR A 387 -5.99 -9.01 -18.14
CA THR A 387 -6.48 -10.19 -18.88
C THR A 387 -5.39 -10.89 -19.66
N THR A 388 -4.38 -10.17 -20.16
CA THR A 388 -3.21 -10.77 -20.82
C THR A 388 -2.23 -11.37 -19.82
N ASP A 389 -2.05 -10.75 -18.67
CA ASP A 389 -1.15 -11.23 -17.61
C ASP A 389 -1.69 -12.46 -16.85
N THR A 390 -2.98 -12.76 -16.97
CA THR A 390 -3.62 -13.93 -16.35
C THR A 390 -3.89 -15.08 -17.34
N ASP A 391 -3.86 -14.82 -18.64
CA ASP A 391 -4.07 -15.83 -19.66
C ASP A 391 -2.76 -16.58 -19.97
N ILE A 392 -2.56 -17.68 -19.26
CA ILE A 392 -1.35 -18.51 -19.39
C ILE A 392 -1.15 -19.06 -20.82
N GLU A 393 -2.19 -19.10 -21.66
CA GLU A 393 -2.09 -19.53 -23.06
C GLU A 393 -1.42 -18.46 -23.96
N LYS A 394 -1.41 -17.19 -23.51
CA LYS A 394 -0.78 -16.07 -24.23
C LYS A 394 0.62 -15.72 -23.70
N PHE A 395 1.29 -16.64 -23.01
CA PHE A 395 2.54 -16.42 -22.28
C PHE A 395 3.71 -15.86 -23.13
N ASN A 396 3.67 -16.00 -24.44
CA ASN A 396 4.70 -15.55 -25.37
C ASN A 396 4.32 -14.29 -26.16
N MET A 397 3.23 -13.61 -25.81
CA MET A 397 2.80 -12.39 -26.48
C MET A 397 3.44 -11.16 -25.80
N LEU A 398 3.85 -10.20 -26.64
CA LEU A 398 4.31 -8.89 -26.15
C LEU A 398 3.13 -8.09 -25.57
N VAL A 399 3.39 -7.40 -24.47
CA VAL A 399 2.36 -6.64 -23.73
C VAL A 399 2.31 -5.20 -24.23
N VAL A 400 1.11 -4.71 -24.50
CA VAL A 400 0.83 -3.31 -24.87
C VAL A 400 0.88 -2.45 -23.62
N ALA A 401 1.48 -1.25 -23.69
CA ALA A 401 1.32 -0.25 -22.67
C ALA A 401 -0.05 0.43 -22.83
N ASP A 402 -0.95 0.17 -21.90
CA ASP A 402 -2.25 0.82 -21.83
C ASP A 402 -2.22 2.14 -21.04
N LYS A 403 -3.37 2.84 -20.99
CA LYS A 403 -3.48 4.17 -20.34
C LYS A 403 -3.22 4.14 -18.84
N GLU A 404 -3.35 3.00 -18.16
CA GLU A 404 -3.11 2.89 -16.72
C GLU A 404 -1.63 2.95 -16.35
N THR A 405 -0.75 2.64 -17.30
CA THR A 405 0.70 2.85 -17.16
C THR A 405 1.10 4.33 -17.24
N GLU A 406 0.18 5.23 -17.59
CA GLU A 406 0.46 6.61 -17.99
C GLU A 406 0.71 7.60 -16.86
N GLN A 407 0.40 7.31 -15.61
CA GLN A 407 0.46 8.33 -14.54
C GLN A 407 1.50 8.09 -13.46
N LYS A 408 2.71 7.66 -13.83
CA LYS A 408 3.86 7.93 -12.94
C LYS A 408 4.41 9.30 -13.28
N SER A 409 3.99 10.32 -12.54
CA SER A 409 4.51 11.68 -12.69
C SER A 409 6.03 11.67 -12.70
N ASN A 410 6.65 12.38 -13.67
CA ASN A 410 8.09 12.58 -13.83
C ASN A 410 8.77 13.36 -12.68
N TYR A 411 8.06 13.60 -11.58
CA TYR A 411 8.66 14.14 -10.37
C TYR A 411 9.38 13.03 -9.62
N ARG A 412 10.70 13.07 -9.67
CA ARG A 412 11.62 12.21 -8.91
C ARG A 412 11.14 12.03 -7.47
N ASN A 413 11.04 10.81 -7.07
CA ASN A 413 10.98 10.07 -5.81
C ASN A 413 11.30 10.78 -4.47
N GLN A 414 10.95 12.05 -4.28
CA GLN A 414 11.20 12.79 -3.05
C GLN A 414 9.99 13.54 -2.51
N SER A 415 8.79 13.42 -3.11
CA SER A 415 7.60 14.02 -2.52
C SER A 415 7.16 13.19 -1.30
N ARG A 416 7.37 13.77 -0.13
CA ARG A 416 6.83 13.27 1.14
C ARG A 416 5.32 13.16 1.03
N GLY A 417 4.78 11.95 1.06
CA GLY A 417 3.33 11.73 1.05
C GLY A 417 2.75 11.01 -0.17
N LYS A 418 3.51 10.77 -1.25
CA LYS A 418 3.10 9.86 -2.32
C LYS A 418 3.34 8.41 -1.90
N VAL A 419 2.38 7.54 -2.18
CA VAL A 419 2.56 6.08 -2.04
C VAL A 419 3.57 5.61 -3.07
N GLN A 420 4.83 5.49 -2.66
CA GLN A 420 5.95 5.23 -3.57
C GLN A 420 6.26 3.74 -3.74
N ASN A 421 5.78 2.87 -2.86
CA ASN A 421 6.18 1.47 -2.86
C ASN A 421 4.98 0.53 -2.61
N LEU A 422 4.37 0.09 -3.71
CA LEU A 422 3.31 -0.93 -3.69
C LEU A 422 3.80 -2.29 -3.17
N HIS A 423 5.11 -2.54 -3.23
CA HIS A 423 5.73 -3.80 -2.80
C HIS A 423 6.46 -3.69 -1.45
N ALA A 424 6.30 -2.56 -0.73
CA ALA A 424 6.84 -2.46 0.62
C ALA A 424 6.36 -3.63 1.48
N ARG A 425 7.27 -4.28 2.17
CA ARG A 425 6.91 -5.29 3.16
C ARG A 425 6.06 -4.63 4.24
N VAL A 426 4.94 -5.26 4.54
CA VAL A 426 4.05 -4.78 5.60
C VAL A 426 4.55 -5.35 6.91
N GLU A 427 4.95 -4.47 7.79
CA GLU A 427 5.40 -4.81 9.15
C GLU A 427 4.47 -4.14 10.16
N LEU A 428 4.31 -4.76 11.33
CA LEU A 428 3.59 -4.13 12.44
C LEU A 428 4.30 -2.83 12.84
N GLN A 429 3.53 -1.83 13.27
CA GLN A 429 4.12 -0.69 13.98
C GLN A 429 4.73 -1.21 15.28
N PRO A 430 5.97 -0.82 15.62
CA PRO A 430 6.71 -1.41 16.73
C PRO A 430 6.04 -1.18 18.07
N LYS A 431 6.34 -2.06 19.04
CA LYS A 431 5.95 -1.88 20.44
C LYS A 431 6.50 -0.58 21.02
N PHE A 432 5.79 -0.04 21.97
CA PHE A 432 6.25 1.12 22.75
C PHE A 432 7.23 0.69 23.84
N VAL A 433 8.33 1.40 23.92
CA VAL A 433 9.37 1.19 24.92
C VAL A 433 9.52 2.41 25.82
N LEU A 434 10.01 2.20 27.03
CA LEU A 434 10.38 3.26 27.95
C LEU A 434 11.85 3.62 27.72
N THR A 435 12.14 4.89 27.46
CA THR A 435 13.50 5.37 27.13
C THR A 435 13.68 6.84 27.49
N TYR A 436 14.92 7.35 27.39
CA TYR A 436 15.22 8.78 27.45
C TYR A 436 15.39 9.41 26.06
N TYR A 437 15.56 8.61 25.00
CA TYR A 437 15.96 9.05 23.68
C TYR A 437 14.97 8.61 22.60
N GLU A 438 14.57 9.55 21.77
CA GLU A 438 13.63 9.35 20.67
C GLU A 438 14.17 9.95 19.39
N LYS A 439 14.00 9.27 18.26
CA LYS A 439 14.27 9.82 16.93
C LYS A 439 13.13 10.76 16.53
N PRO A 440 13.41 11.83 15.76
CA PRO A 440 12.35 12.64 15.21
C PRO A 440 11.53 11.82 14.21
N TYR A 441 10.20 12.02 14.22
CA TYR A 441 9.33 11.46 13.20
C TYR A 441 9.39 12.32 11.93
N GLU A 442 9.32 11.68 10.77
CA GLU A 442 9.26 12.37 9.47
C GLU A 442 7.94 13.14 9.32
N VAL A 443 6.84 12.56 9.79
CA VAL A 443 5.50 13.15 9.82
C VAL A 443 5.10 13.35 11.27
N GLN A 444 4.50 14.51 11.57
CA GLN A 444 4.08 14.81 12.93
C GLN A 444 3.02 13.80 13.38
N ARG A 445 3.27 13.13 14.50
CA ARG A 445 2.33 12.20 15.13
C ARG A 445 1.68 12.80 16.38
N PRO A 446 0.49 12.29 16.78
CA PRO A 446 -0.13 12.68 18.03
C PRO A 446 0.81 12.46 19.22
N VAL A 447 0.79 13.36 20.18
CA VAL A 447 1.50 13.20 21.46
C VAL A 447 0.50 12.70 22.48
N TYR A 448 0.78 11.54 23.05
CA TYR A 448 -0.12 10.90 24.01
C TYR A 448 0.28 11.26 25.44
N PHE A 449 -0.70 11.69 26.24
CA PHE A 449 -0.49 11.98 27.66
C PHE A 449 -0.73 10.74 28.52
N LEU A 450 0.20 10.44 29.43
CA LEU A 450 0.05 9.38 30.41
C LEU A 450 0.43 9.91 31.80
N LYS A 451 -0.54 9.89 32.72
CA LYS A 451 -0.40 10.44 34.08
C LYS A 451 0.72 9.75 34.87
N GLU A 452 0.90 8.44 34.71
CA GLU A 452 1.92 7.66 35.42
C GLU A 452 3.35 8.06 34.97
N LEU A 453 3.51 8.34 33.67
CA LEU A 453 4.78 8.82 33.12
C LEU A 453 5.10 10.21 33.64
N ASP A 454 4.10 11.10 33.64
CA ASP A 454 4.27 12.46 34.19
C ASP A 454 4.59 12.44 35.69
N LYS A 455 3.91 11.58 36.46
CA LYS A 455 4.20 11.37 37.88
C LYS A 455 5.63 10.88 38.09
N ALA A 456 6.10 9.86 37.33
CA ALA A 456 7.47 9.37 37.45
C ALA A 456 8.51 10.43 37.09
N ASN A 457 8.23 11.27 36.10
CA ASN A 457 9.11 12.36 35.70
C ASN A 457 9.17 13.53 36.70
N ASN A 458 8.14 13.67 37.53
CA ASN A 458 8.08 14.71 38.56
C ASN A 458 8.56 14.21 39.95
N GLU A 459 8.71 12.88 40.13
CA GLU A 459 9.32 12.34 41.34
C GLU A 459 10.84 12.64 41.34
N SER A 460 11.38 12.95 42.53
CA SER A 460 12.82 13.20 42.69
C SER A 460 13.60 11.88 42.52
N GLY A 461 14.70 11.90 41.79
CA GLY A 461 15.62 10.76 41.66
C GLY A 461 16.00 10.33 40.26
N LEU A 462 15.31 10.82 39.23
CA LEU A 462 15.69 10.53 37.84
C LEU A 462 16.64 11.61 37.29
N ALA A 463 17.71 11.17 36.63
CA ALA A 463 18.67 12.06 35.98
C ALA A 463 18.13 12.70 34.70
N TRP A 464 17.24 12.00 34.01
CA TRP A 464 16.63 12.44 32.75
C TRP A 464 15.11 12.17 32.72
N LYS A 465 14.41 12.86 31.82
CA LYS A 465 12.98 12.66 31.63
C LYS A 465 12.73 11.38 30.78
N LEU A 466 11.89 10.52 31.31
CA LEU A 466 11.40 9.33 30.63
C LEU A 466 10.41 9.70 29.50
N ARG A 467 10.44 8.90 28.44
CA ARG A 467 9.50 8.92 27.33
C ARG A 467 9.00 7.51 27.08
N ILE A 468 7.79 7.40 26.56
CA ILE A 468 7.28 6.17 25.98
C ILE A 468 7.16 6.41 24.48
N THR A 469 7.89 5.64 23.69
CA THR A 469 7.96 5.79 22.24
C THR A 469 8.14 4.44 21.55
N ASN A 470 7.72 4.33 20.30
CA ASN A 470 8.03 3.22 19.41
C ASN A 470 9.15 3.58 18.40
N ASN A 471 9.78 4.75 18.57
CA ASN A 471 10.87 5.26 17.71
C ASN A 471 12.12 5.59 18.52
N GLU A 472 12.62 4.60 19.27
CA GLU A 472 13.78 4.76 20.15
C GLU A 472 15.04 5.12 19.35
N ALA A 473 15.82 6.08 19.84
CA ALA A 473 17.10 6.43 19.28
C ALA A 473 18.21 5.55 19.86
N GLY A 474 19.12 5.07 19.00
CA GLY A 474 20.34 4.44 19.46
C GLY A 474 21.26 5.43 20.18
N LEU A 475 22.00 4.96 21.17
CA LEU A 475 22.97 5.76 21.91
C LEU A 475 24.23 5.99 21.09
N ASN A 476 24.76 7.20 21.15
CA ASN A 476 26.13 7.48 20.73
C ASN A 476 27.13 7.18 21.85
N GLU A 477 28.42 7.15 21.53
CA GLU A 477 29.48 6.81 22.48
C GLU A 477 29.50 7.71 23.73
N LEU A 478 29.28 9.02 23.54
CA LEU A 478 29.25 9.97 24.64
C LEU A 478 28.05 9.71 25.59
N GLN A 479 26.90 9.36 25.03
CA GLN A 479 25.73 8.98 25.83
C GLN A 479 25.96 7.70 26.60
N ILE A 480 26.58 6.67 25.98
CA ILE A 480 26.96 5.42 26.66
C ILE A 480 27.86 5.73 27.86
N GLN A 481 28.92 6.53 27.70
CA GLN A 481 29.80 6.92 28.79
C GLN A 481 29.06 7.70 29.86
N THR A 482 28.08 8.51 29.49
CA THR A 482 27.26 9.28 30.43
C THR A 482 26.40 8.35 31.30
N HIS A 483 25.82 7.31 30.72
CA HIS A 483 25.05 6.29 31.46
C HIS A 483 25.93 5.48 32.40
N PHE A 484 27.16 5.10 32.02
CA PHE A 484 28.11 4.48 32.96
C PHE A 484 28.41 5.36 34.18
N ARG A 485 28.60 6.68 33.99
CA ARG A 485 28.79 7.60 35.09
C ARG A 485 27.54 7.72 35.96
N SER A 486 26.37 7.71 35.35
CA SER A 486 25.08 7.75 36.05
C SER A 486 24.87 6.53 36.91
N ILE A 487 25.16 5.32 36.40
CA ILE A 487 25.10 4.05 37.14
C ILE A 487 25.99 4.10 38.39
N ASN A 488 27.23 4.59 38.26
CA ASN A 488 28.12 4.75 39.39
C ASN A 488 27.58 5.78 40.44
N ASN A 489 26.93 6.83 39.98
CA ASN A 489 26.34 7.84 40.85
C ASN A 489 25.12 7.26 41.60
N TYR A 490 24.21 6.56 40.87
CA TYR A 490 23.10 5.88 41.55
C TYR A 490 23.56 4.82 42.53
N SER A 491 24.64 4.08 42.22
CA SER A 491 25.19 3.07 43.15
C SER A 491 25.63 3.70 44.51
N LYS A 492 26.29 4.84 44.46
CA LYS A 492 26.64 5.59 45.69
C LYS A 492 25.42 6.08 46.45
N GLN A 493 24.42 6.61 45.74
CA GLN A 493 23.19 7.08 46.38
C GLN A 493 22.36 5.95 46.98
N ILE A 494 22.40 4.75 46.39
CA ILE A 494 21.74 3.53 46.89
C ILE A 494 22.41 3.06 48.20
N GLU A 495 23.75 3.15 48.31
CA GLU A 495 24.46 2.87 49.58
C GLU A 495 23.99 3.78 50.72
N GLU A 496 23.73 5.04 50.41
CA GLU A 496 23.24 6.05 51.39
C GLU A 496 21.73 5.86 51.67
N ASN A 497 20.94 5.48 50.66
CA ASN A 497 19.48 5.40 50.75
C ASN A 497 18.93 4.10 50.15
N PRO A 498 19.18 2.92 50.76
CA PRO A 498 18.84 1.61 50.17
C PRO A 498 17.35 1.28 50.06
N HIS A 499 16.47 2.12 50.62
CA HIS A 499 15.02 1.97 50.55
C HIS A 499 14.36 2.91 49.52
N ASN A 500 15.11 3.71 48.79
CA ASN A 500 14.58 4.58 47.77
C ASN A 500 14.41 3.84 46.43
N ALA A 501 13.17 3.47 46.11
CA ALA A 501 12.82 2.74 44.90
C ALA A 501 13.23 3.46 43.60
N MET A 502 13.19 4.82 43.61
CA MET A 502 13.51 5.58 42.39
C MET A 502 14.98 5.55 42.01
N LEU A 503 15.90 5.33 42.94
CA LEU A 503 17.33 5.19 42.67
C LEU A 503 17.61 3.87 41.95
N TYR A 504 17.00 2.77 42.38
CA TYR A 504 17.06 1.47 41.65
C TYR A 504 16.38 1.56 40.29
N PHE A 505 15.22 2.23 40.23
CA PHE A 505 14.53 2.42 38.96
C PHE A 505 15.41 3.18 37.94
N GLY A 506 16.00 4.31 38.35
CA GLY A 506 16.90 5.11 37.51
C GLY A 506 18.14 4.33 37.05
N ARG A 507 18.77 3.57 37.95
CA ARG A 507 19.92 2.72 37.61
C ARG A 507 19.54 1.57 36.68
N GLY A 508 18.41 0.93 36.91
CA GLY A 508 17.87 -0.12 36.06
C GLY A 508 17.56 0.36 34.64
N MET A 509 17.04 1.60 34.51
CA MET A 509 16.85 2.22 33.20
C MET A 509 18.18 2.50 32.48
N ASP A 510 19.20 2.97 33.19
CA ASP A 510 20.53 3.19 32.62
C ASP A 510 21.16 1.86 32.16
N TYR A 511 21.06 0.78 32.96
CA TYR A 511 21.49 -0.57 32.56
C TYR A 511 20.77 -1.08 31.31
N MET A 512 19.46 -0.87 31.24
CA MET A 512 18.68 -1.27 30.05
C MET A 512 19.20 -0.57 28.78
N LEU A 513 19.50 0.72 28.86
CA LEU A 513 19.95 1.51 27.70
C LEU A 513 21.34 1.09 27.21
N ILE A 514 22.24 0.65 28.10
CA ILE A 514 23.55 0.10 27.72
C ILE A 514 23.48 -1.41 27.43
N GLN A 515 22.28 -1.98 27.37
CA GLN A 515 21.99 -3.39 27.04
C GLN A 515 22.47 -4.40 28.10
N ASP A 516 22.68 -3.98 29.34
CA ASP A 516 22.92 -4.87 30.49
C ASP A 516 21.58 -5.26 31.12
N TYR A 517 20.88 -6.18 30.44
CA TYR A 517 19.51 -6.55 30.83
C TYR A 517 19.43 -7.31 32.14
N THR A 518 20.47 -8.04 32.51
CA THR A 518 20.54 -8.78 33.76
C THR A 518 20.52 -7.83 34.97
N ASN A 519 21.43 -6.88 35.01
CA ASN A 519 21.47 -5.87 36.07
C ASN A 519 20.25 -4.94 36.05
N ALA A 520 19.72 -4.64 34.83
CA ALA A 520 18.50 -3.89 34.70
C ALA A 520 17.30 -4.59 35.33
N LEU A 521 17.12 -5.91 35.09
CA LEU A 521 16.04 -6.70 35.69
C LEU A 521 16.18 -6.82 37.22
N GLU A 522 17.40 -6.98 37.75
CA GLU A 522 17.65 -7.01 39.19
C GLU A 522 17.17 -5.71 39.85
N ASP A 523 17.57 -4.56 39.33
CA ASP A 523 17.21 -3.25 39.85
C ASP A 523 15.71 -2.95 39.73
N ILE A 524 15.08 -3.28 38.60
CA ILE A 524 13.64 -3.10 38.43
C ILE A 524 12.84 -4.04 39.34
N ASN A 525 13.30 -5.29 39.57
CA ASN A 525 12.70 -6.17 40.54
C ASN A 525 12.80 -5.62 41.97
N LYS A 526 13.94 -5.02 42.31
CA LYS A 526 14.12 -4.32 43.59
C LYS A 526 13.18 -3.14 43.70
N THR A 527 13.05 -2.35 42.63
CA THR A 527 12.08 -1.22 42.58
C THR A 527 10.66 -1.71 42.88
N ILE A 528 10.20 -2.78 42.19
CA ILE A 528 8.87 -3.36 42.40
C ILE A 528 8.71 -3.89 43.83
N SER A 529 9.75 -4.48 44.42
CA SER A 529 9.67 -4.96 45.80
C SER A 529 9.51 -3.84 46.82
N LEU A 530 10.12 -2.67 46.56
CA LEU A 530 10.02 -1.49 47.39
C LEU A 530 8.74 -0.67 47.16
N LYS A 531 8.22 -0.69 45.91
CA LYS A 531 7.05 0.11 45.50
C LYS A 531 6.15 -0.74 44.55
N PRO A 532 5.36 -1.68 45.11
CA PRO A 532 4.58 -2.66 44.32
C PRO A 532 3.42 -2.06 43.51
N ASP A 533 3.06 -0.82 43.74
CA ASP A 533 2.05 -0.06 43.04
C ASP A 533 2.60 0.79 41.88
N MET A 534 3.90 0.78 41.66
CA MET A 534 4.55 1.56 40.62
C MET A 534 4.35 0.93 39.22
N THR A 535 3.28 1.30 38.57
CA THR A 535 2.86 0.78 37.24
C THR A 535 3.97 0.85 36.20
N ILE A 536 4.71 1.98 36.16
CA ILE A 536 5.79 2.21 35.20
C ILE A 536 6.98 1.24 35.38
N ALA A 537 7.19 0.71 36.61
CA ALA A 537 8.26 -0.29 36.85
C ALA A 537 7.92 -1.65 36.25
N TYR A 538 6.65 -2.05 36.27
CA TYR A 538 6.22 -3.27 35.56
C TYR A 538 6.34 -3.10 34.06
N PHE A 539 6.01 -1.90 33.54
CA PHE A 539 6.18 -1.61 32.10
C PHE A 539 7.66 -1.65 31.69
N ALA A 540 8.56 -1.06 32.48
CA ALA A 540 10.00 -1.17 32.26
C ALA A 540 10.46 -2.63 32.26
N ARG A 541 10.00 -3.47 33.22
CA ARG A 541 10.35 -4.88 33.30
C ARG A 541 9.89 -5.67 32.06
N ALA A 542 8.67 -5.44 31.61
CA ALA A 542 8.14 -6.05 30.39
C ALA A 542 8.98 -5.68 29.17
N VAL A 543 9.36 -4.40 29.04
CA VAL A 543 10.22 -3.91 27.96
C VAL A 543 11.61 -4.55 27.99
N ILE A 544 12.25 -4.60 29.16
CA ILE A 544 13.58 -5.19 29.35
C ILE A 544 13.57 -6.67 28.94
N ARG A 545 12.61 -7.46 29.45
CA ARG A 545 12.44 -8.87 29.08
C ARG A 545 12.24 -9.06 27.59
N SER A 546 11.44 -8.20 26.95
CA SER A 546 11.21 -8.24 25.51
C SER A 546 12.48 -7.96 24.71
N LYS A 547 13.29 -6.96 25.15
CA LYS A 547 14.58 -6.66 24.51
C LYS A 547 15.61 -7.78 24.71
N GLU A 548 15.68 -8.37 25.88
CA GLU A 548 16.53 -9.54 26.18
C GLU A 548 16.21 -10.71 25.24
N MET A 549 14.91 -11.05 25.11
CA MET A 549 14.44 -12.09 24.18
C MET A 549 14.82 -11.82 22.71
N GLU A 550 14.73 -10.56 22.27
CA GLU A 550 15.11 -10.19 20.90
C GLU A 550 16.61 -10.40 20.65
N VAL A 551 17.46 -10.06 21.63
CA VAL A 551 18.91 -10.26 21.53
C VAL A 551 19.24 -11.74 21.51
N ASP A 552 18.62 -12.55 22.37
CA ASP A 552 18.82 -14.00 22.40
C ASP A 552 18.38 -14.67 21.09
N ALA A 553 17.24 -14.24 20.53
CA ALA A 553 16.77 -14.74 19.23
C ALA A 553 17.75 -14.37 18.08
N MET A 554 18.32 -13.16 18.10
CA MET A 554 19.34 -12.75 17.12
C MET A 554 20.66 -13.51 17.28
N ALA A 555 21.06 -13.84 18.51
CA ALA A 555 22.26 -14.64 18.77
C ALA A 555 22.11 -16.07 18.24
N GLN A 556 20.96 -16.70 18.46
CA GLN A 556 20.65 -18.05 17.95
C GLN A 556 20.57 -18.11 16.42
N GLN A 557 20.15 -17.03 15.74
CA GLN A 557 20.14 -16.95 14.29
C GLN A 557 21.54 -16.84 13.67
N LYS A 558 22.52 -16.28 14.37
CA LYS A 558 23.92 -16.18 13.89
C LYS A 558 24.63 -17.53 13.91
N ASP A 559 24.25 -18.45 14.78
CA ASP A 559 24.82 -19.79 14.84
C ASP A 559 24.18 -20.79 13.85
N GLY A 560 23.06 -20.45 13.26
CA GLY A 560 22.34 -21.25 12.27
C GLY A 560 22.21 -20.53 10.94
N LEU A 561 23.18 -20.72 10.03
CA LEU A 561 23.13 -20.27 8.63
C LEU A 561 21.95 -20.90 7.88
N LYS A 562 20.74 -20.35 8.01
CA LYS A 562 19.64 -20.45 7.01
C LYS A 562 18.62 -19.37 7.31
N GLY A 563 18.35 -18.51 6.31
CA GLY A 563 17.46 -17.36 6.42
C GLY A 563 16.06 -17.72 6.93
N GLY A 564 15.82 -17.40 8.17
CA GLY A 564 14.48 -17.41 8.77
C GLY A 564 13.85 -16.03 8.67
N ASP A 565 12.61 -15.99 8.25
CA ASP A 565 11.82 -14.75 8.23
C ASP A 565 11.62 -14.23 9.67
N SER A 566 11.79 -12.92 9.85
CA SER A 566 11.49 -12.24 11.12
C SER A 566 10.03 -12.54 11.54
N PRO A 567 9.75 -12.83 12.82
CA PRO A 567 8.39 -13.14 13.29
C PRO A 567 7.38 -12.00 13.14
N LEU A 568 7.85 -10.78 12.84
CA LEU A 568 7.02 -9.57 12.68
C LEU A 568 6.45 -9.38 11.26
N LYS A 569 6.62 -10.34 10.34
CA LYS A 569 6.16 -10.20 8.94
C LYS A 569 4.74 -10.74 8.77
N ILE A 570 3.82 -9.87 8.42
CA ILE A 570 2.47 -10.25 7.96
C ILE A 570 2.49 -10.33 6.43
N LYS A 571 2.12 -11.50 5.90
CA LYS A 571 1.96 -11.71 4.46
C LYS A 571 0.51 -11.34 4.10
N LEU A 572 0.32 -10.20 3.45
CA LEU A 572 -0.97 -9.83 2.89
C LEU A 572 -1.22 -10.61 1.60
N PRO A 573 -2.48 -10.98 1.30
CA PRO A 573 -2.85 -11.59 0.02
C PRO A 573 -2.56 -10.63 -1.13
N SER A 574 -2.20 -11.17 -2.29
CA SER A 574 -2.07 -10.40 -3.52
C SER A 574 -3.45 -10.01 -4.05
N ARG A 575 -3.53 -8.95 -4.91
CA ARG A 575 -4.77 -8.41 -5.49
C ARG A 575 -5.67 -9.48 -6.18
N ASN A 576 -5.08 -10.60 -6.63
CA ASN A 576 -5.77 -11.69 -7.31
C ASN A 576 -6.23 -12.84 -6.39
N GLU A 577 -5.89 -12.82 -5.11
CA GLU A 577 -6.38 -13.80 -4.16
C GLU A 577 -7.74 -13.34 -3.60
N LYS A 578 -8.84 -13.86 -4.16
CA LYS A 578 -10.15 -13.73 -3.51
C LYS A 578 -10.05 -14.32 -2.12
N PHE A 579 -10.25 -13.49 -1.12
CA PHE A 579 -10.25 -13.87 0.29
C PHE A 579 -11.44 -14.82 0.53
N THR A 580 -11.26 -16.10 0.24
CA THR A 580 -12.12 -17.15 0.75
C THR A 580 -11.46 -17.63 2.04
N GLY A 581 -12.19 -17.64 3.15
CA GLY A 581 -11.67 -18.02 4.48
C GLY A 581 -11.08 -19.42 4.60
N GLN A 582 -10.83 -20.09 3.46
CA GLN A 582 -10.15 -21.39 3.35
C GLN A 582 -8.70 -21.29 2.87
N ASN A 583 -8.25 -20.12 2.35
CA ASN A 583 -6.89 -19.89 1.88
C ASN A 583 -6.04 -19.07 2.85
N VAL A 584 -6.17 -19.33 4.14
CA VAL A 584 -5.16 -18.88 5.10
C VAL A 584 -3.88 -19.65 4.76
N PRO A 585 -2.77 -18.99 4.32
CA PRO A 585 -1.53 -19.70 4.08
C PRO A 585 -1.18 -20.47 5.36
N LYS A 586 -1.04 -21.80 5.27
CA LYS A 586 -0.45 -22.57 6.34
C LYS A 586 0.98 -22.07 6.50
N VAL A 587 1.17 -21.18 7.47
CA VAL A 587 2.49 -20.77 7.88
C VAL A 587 3.22 -22.03 8.35
N PRO A 588 4.49 -22.23 7.97
CA PRO A 588 5.28 -23.35 8.51
C PRO A 588 5.12 -23.35 10.03
N GLU A 589 4.80 -24.49 10.60
CA GLU A 589 4.81 -24.68 12.04
C GLU A 589 6.22 -24.33 12.52
N VAL A 590 6.40 -23.13 13.02
CA VAL A 590 7.57 -22.79 13.83
C VAL A 590 7.42 -23.66 15.06
N SER A 591 8.40 -24.52 15.28
CA SER A 591 8.44 -25.43 16.41
C SER A 591 8.08 -24.70 17.70
N LYS A 592 7.20 -25.30 18.50
CA LYS A 592 6.68 -24.80 19.79
C LYS A 592 7.72 -24.65 20.92
N GLU A 593 8.96 -24.40 20.60
CA GLU A 593 10.02 -24.03 21.54
C GLU A 593 10.29 -22.54 21.58
N ILE A 594 9.24 -21.74 21.62
CA ILE A 594 9.39 -20.31 21.78
C ILE A 594 9.03 -19.99 23.24
N ILE A 595 10.08 -19.86 24.01
CA ILE A 595 10.36 -18.91 25.08
C ILE A 595 9.12 -18.10 25.47
N GLY A 596 8.61 -18.43 26.65
CA GLY A 596 7.32 -17.93 27.13
C GLY A 596 7.25 -16.42 27.26
N TYR A 597 6.44 -15.80 26.44
CA TYR A 597 5.92 -14.45 26.70
C TYR A 597 5.14 -14.34 28.01
N ASP A 598 4.87 -15.47 28.71
CA ASP A 598 4.08 -15.54 29.94
C ASP A 598 4.53 -14.55 31.02
N ALA A 599 5.83 -14.35 31.18
CA ALA A 599 6.34 -13.43 32.18
C ALA A 599 6.11 -11.96 31.80
N ILE A 600 6.12 -11.66 30.51
CA ILE A 600 5.84 -10.33 29.94
C ILE A 600 4.33 -10.06 30.01
N LEU A 601 3.52 -11.03 29.62
CA LEU A 601 2.05 -10.94 29.70
C LEU A 601 1.59 -10.71 31.14
N LYS A 602 2.16 -11.41 32.12
CA LYS A 602 1.89 -11.18 33.55
C LYS A 602 2.22 -9.76 34.01
N ASP A 603 3.28 -9.17 33.48
CA ASP A 603 3.60 -7.78 33.79
C ASP A 603 2.55 -6.82 33.20
N TYR A 604 2.11 -7.04 31.95
CA TYR A 604 1.02 -6.23 31.36
C TYR A 604 -0.30 -6.43 32.08
N GLU A 605 -0.66 -7.66 32.48
CA GLU A 605 -1.83 -7.92 33.31
C GLU A 605 -1.77 -7.17 34.64
N LYS A 606 -0.59 -7.16 35.30
CA LYS A 606 -0.41 -6.43 36.53
C LYS A 606 -0.53 -4.92 36.37
N ILE A 607 0.00 -4.38 35.26
CA ILE A 607 -0.18 -2.97 34.91
C ILE A 607 -1.67 -2.63 34.78
N LEU A 608 -2.43 -3.44 34.05
CA LEU A 608 -3.85 -3.21 33.80
C LEU A 608 -4.73 -3.44 35.05
N GLN A 609 -4.28 -4.26 36.01
CA GLN A 609 -4.91 -4.33 37.34
C GLN A 609 -4.69 -3.09 38.18
N LEU A 610 -3.48 -2.48 38.11
CA LEU A 610 -3.12 -1.26 38.83
C LEU A 610 -3.69 -0.01 38.20
N ASN A 611 -3.65 0.05 36.89
CA ASN A 611 -4.19 1.14 36.07
C ASN A 611 -4.85 0.62 34.79
N PRO A 612 -6.18 0.47 34.80
CA PRO A 612 -6.94 0.05 33.61
C PRO A 612 -6.85 1.02 32.42
N ASP A 613 -6.40 2.26 32.63
CA ASP A 613 -6.31 3.27 31.57
C ASP A 613 -4.92 3.33 30.92
N PHE A 614 -4.01 2.42 31.28
CA PHE A 614 -2.67 2.36 30.70
C PHE A 614 -2.70 1.74 29.29
N PHE A 615 -3.07 2.53 28.29
CA PHE A 615 -3.33 2.08 26.92
C PHE A 615 -2.12 1.46 26.21
N TYR A 616 -0.87 1.85 26.55
CA TYR A 616 0.32 1.20 26.00
C TYR A 616 0.47 -0.27 26.41
N ALA A 617 -0.04 -0.66 27.57
CA ALA A 617 0.02 -2.06 27.99
C ALA A 617 -0.92 -2.92 27.16
N TYR A 618 -2.11 -2.44 26.84
CA TYR A 618 -3.01 -3.12 25.89
C TYR A 618 -2.34 -3.24 24.52
N TYR A 619 -1.75 -2.15 24.00
CA TYR A 619 -1.11 -2.15 22.71
C TYR A 619 0.03 -3.17 22.62
N ASN A 620 0.97 -3.15 23.54
CA ASN A 620 2.12 -4.06 23.55
C ASN A 620 1.71 -5.51 23.82
N ARG A 621 0.67 -5.76 24.62
CA ARG A 621 0.12 -7.10 24.82
C ARG A 621 -0.56 -7.62 23.54
N ALA A 622 -1.29 -6.78 22.84
CA ALA A 622 -1.89 -7.10 21.56
C ALA A 622 -0.85 -7.46 20.49
N GLU A 623 0.32 -6.80 20.49
CA GLU A 623 1.43 -7.16 19.61
C GLU A 623 1.91 -8.60 19.88
N ILE A 624 2.06 -9.00 21.13
CA ILE A 624 2.42 -10.39 21.50
C ILE A 624 1.35 -11.36 20.96
N TYR A 625 0.07 -11.10 21.21
CA TYR A 625 -1.02 -11.94 20.67
C TYR A 625 -1.01 -12.00 19.13
N THR A 626 -0.62 -10.92 18.46
CA THR A 626 -0.47 -10.90 16.99
C THR A 626 0.68 -11.82 16.55
N ILE A 627 1.81 -11.81 17.26
CA ILE A 627 2.96 -12.68 17.01
C ILE A 627 2.58 -14.15 17.24
N GLU A 628 1.82 -14.43 18.30
CA GLU A 628 1.27 -15.77 18.61
C GLU A 628 0.10 -16.18 17.69
N LYS A 629 -0.32 -15.28 16.77
CA LYS A 629 -1.44 -15.47 15.84
C LYS A 629 -2.81 -15.59 16.51
N ASP A 630 -2.94 -15.20 17.76
CA ASP A 630 -4.25 -14.98 18.39
C ASP A 630 -4.78 -13.59 18.02
N TYR A 631 -5.15 -13.47 16.75
CA TYR A 631 -5.63 -12.20 16.20
C TYR A 631 -6.89 -11.68 16.88
N ARG A 632 -7.72 -12.58 17.45
CA ARG A 632 -8.95 -12.16 18.17
C ARG A 632 -8.61 -11.49 19.50
N ALA A 633 -7.70 -12.06 20.29
CA ALA A 633 -7.21 -11.43 21.49
C ALA A 633 -6.50 -10.11 21.19
N ALA A 634 -5.68 -10.07 20.12
CA ALA A 634 -5.00 -8.87 19.65
C ALA A 634 -6.00 -7.75 19.28
N ILE A 635 -7.03 -8.04 18.47
CA ILE A 635 -8.07 -7.07 18.08
C ILE A 635 -8.80 -6.52 19.31
N ASN A 636 -9.09 -7.37 20.31
CA ASN A 636 -9.72 -6.92 21.54
C ASN A 636 -8.84 -5.92 22.29
N ASP A 637 -7.57 -6.23 22.49
CA ASP A 637 -6.63 -5.38 23.21
C ASP A 637 -6.32 -4.08 22.46
N TYR A 638 -6.09 -4.11 21.12
CA TYR A 638 -5.99 -2.89 20.34
C TYR A 638 -7.27 -2.04 20.45
N SER A 639 -8.45 -2.66 20.51
CA SER A 639 -9.72 -1.94 20.68
C SER A 639 -9.82 -1.28 22.06
N GLU A 640 -9.36 -1.94 23.12
CA GLU A 640 -9.28 -1.35 24.46
C GLU A 640 -8.25 -0.21 24.51
N ALA A 641 -7.13 -0.31 23.80
CA ALA A 641 -6.16 0.79 23.68
C ALA A 641 -6.78 2.01 22.96
N ILE A 642 -7.44 1.81 21.83
CA ILE A 642 -8.12 2.87 21.05
C ILE A 642 -9.26 3.52 21.84
N LYS A 643 -10.00 2.75 22.62
CA LYS A 643 -11.09 3.27 23.46
C LYS A 643 -10.57 4.30 24.49
N ARG A 644 -9.34 4.10 24.99
CA ARG A 644 -8.70 4.99 25.96
C ARG A 644 -7.98 6.15 25.30
N GLU A 645 -7.36 5.90 24.16
CA GLU A 645 -6.70 6.92 23.34
C GLU A 645 -7.25 6.86 21.90
N PRO A 646 -8.30 7.65 21.61
CA PRO A 646 -8.96 7.62 20.29
C PRO A 646 -8.08 8.06 19.11
N ASN A 647 -6.94 8.70 19.36
CA ASN A 647 -6.00 9.12 18.33
C ASN A 647 -4.77 8.19 18.25
N PHE A 648 -4.84 6.99 18.81
CA PHE A 648 -3.72 6.04 18.83
C PHE A 648 -3.50 5.42 17.45
N ALA A 649 -2.74 6.11 16.61
CA ALA A 649 -2.52 5.78 15.19
C ALA A 649 -1.98 4.35 14.99
N GLU A 650 -0.99 3.97 15.79
CA GLU A 650 -0.34 2.65 15.73
C GLU A 650 -1.31 1.52 16.09
N ALA A 651 -2.20 1.75 17.04
CA ALA A 651 -3.20 0.76 17.43
C ALA A 651 -4.23 0.51 16.31
N TYR A 652 -4.66 1.56 15.61
CA TYR A 652 -5.50 1.41 14.42
C TYR A 652 -4.76 0.63 13.33
N PHE A 653 -3.50 0.96 13.06
CA PHE A 653 -2.72 0.29 12.03
C PHE A 653 -2.60 -1.21 12.29
N ASN A 654 -2.12 -1.58 13.49
CA ASN A 654 -1.90 -2.98 13.86
C ASN A 654 -3.22 -3.75 13.99
N ARG A 655 -4.31 -3.11 14.50
CA ARG A 655 -5.64 -3.72 14.50
C ARG A 655 -6.17 -3.96 13.09
N GLY A 656 -5.94 -3.01 12.19
CA GLY A 656 -6.27 -3.14 10.78
C GLY A 656 -5.61 -4.36 10.16
N LEU A 657 -4.31 -4.55 10.38
CA LEU A 657 -3.58 -5.73 9.90
C LEU A 657 -4.09 -7.04 10.53
N ALA A 658 -4.38 -7.04 11.83
CA ALA A 658 -4.94 -8.22 12.52
C ALA A 658 -6.33 -8.59 11.97
N ARG A 659 -7.19 -7.59 11.67
CA ARG A 659 -8.50 -7.80 11.04
C ARG A 659 -8.38 -8.35 9.61
N LEU A 660 -7.46 -7.81 8.81
CA LEU A 660 -7.18 -8.34 7.48
C LEU A 660 -6.72 -9.81 7.55
N SER A 661 -5.92 -10.17 8.56
CA SER A 661 -5.43 -11.55 8.74
C SER A 661 -6.54 -12.56 9.06
N ILE A 662 -7.68 -12.12 9.59
CA ILE A 662 -8.85 -12.99 9.85
C ILE A 662 -10.00 -12.81 8.85
N GLY A 663 -9.78 -12.01 7.77
CA GLY A 663 -10.75 -11.81 6.70
C GLY A 663 -11.78 -10.70 6.95
N GLU A 664 -11.65 -9.90 7.98
CA GLU A 664 -12.49 -8.72 8.23
C GLU A 664 -12.03 -7.52 7.38
N THR A 665 -12.09 -7.67 6.05
CA THR A 665 -11.46 -6.75 5.09
C THR A 665 -11.96 -5.32 5.25
N THR A 666 -13.29 -5.10 5.27
CA THR A 666 -13.86 -3.74 5.37
C THR A 666 -13.43 -3.04 6.65
N ALA A 667 -13.59 -3.70 7.81
CA ALA A 667 -13.21 -3.13 9.09
C ALA A 667 -11.68 -2.92 9.21
N GLY A 668 -10.88 -3.80 8.59
CA GLY A 668 -9.43 -3.66 8.52
C GLY A 668 -9.00 -2.44 7.69
N LEU A 669 -9.63 -2.22 6.54
CA LEU A 669 -9.37 -1.04 5.70
C LEU A 669 -9.83 0.25 6.37
N ASP A 670 -10.94 0.26 7.12
CA ASP A 670 -11.39 1.43 7.88
C ASP A 670 -10.39 1.81 8.98
N ASP A 671 -9.83 0.82 9.68
CA ASP A 671 -8.75 1.05 10.65
C ASP A 671 -7.48 1.61 9.97
N LEU A 672 -7.09 1.07 8.81
CA LEU A 672 -5.94 1.58 8.08
C LEU A 672 -6.15 3.01 7.56
N ARG A 673 -7.36 3.37 7.09
CA ARG A 673 -7.71 4.76 6.74
C ARG A 673 -7.53 5.68 7.92
N LYS A 674 -8.04 5.25 9.10
CA LYS A 674 -7.90 6.04 10.33
C LYS A 674 -6.45 6.19 10.75
N ALA A 675 -5.64 5.13 10.67
CA ALA A 675 -4.21 5.18 10.94
C ALA A 675 -3.48 6.14 9.97
N GLY A 676 -3.82 6.10 8.68
CA GLY A 676 -3.29 7.03 7.67
C GLY A 676 -3.65 8.49 7.96
N GLU A 677 -4.90 8.77 8.33
CA GLU A 677 -5.35 10.10 8.78
C GLU A 677 -4.54 10.61 9.98
N LEU A 678 -4.14 9.71 10.88
CA LEU A 678 -3.34 10.02 12.06
C LEU A 678 -1.82 10.05 11.79
N GLY A 679 -1.39 9.84 10.53
CA GLY A 679 -0.02 10.05 10.10
C GLY A 679 0.81 8.80 9.81
N ILE A 680 0.21 7.60 9.77
CA ILE A 680 0.89 6.38 9.35
C ILE A 680 0.78 6.22 7.83
N VAL A 681 1.82 6.68 7.12
CA VAL A 681 1.86 6.77 5.65
C VAL A 681 1.74 5.39 4.98
N GLU A 682 2.31 4.37 5.59
CA GLU A 682 2.30 2.97 5.12
C GLU A 682 0.88 2.42 4.95
N SER A 683 -0.10 2.96 5.67
CA SER A 683 -1.52 2.60 5.55
C SER A 683 -2.02 2.72 4.11
N TYR A 684 -1.66 3.80 3.42
CA TYR A 684 -2.13 4.07 2.06
C TYR A 684 -1.54 3.11 1.03
N SER A 685 -0.31 2.60 1.27
CA SER A 685 0.27 1.54 0.43
C SER A 685 -0.52 0.24 0.51
N ILE A 686 -1.05 -0.08 1.69
CA ILE A 686 -1.87 -1.28 1.90
C ILE A 686 -3.27 -1.08 1.31
N ILE A 687 -3.90 0.07 1.55
CA ILE A 687 -5.21 0.41 1.01
C ILE A 687 -5.19 0.28 -0.51
N LYS A 688 -4.18 0.86 -1.17
CA LYS A 688 -4.03 0.79 -2.63
C LYS A 688 -3.87 -0.63 -3.17
N ARG A 689 -3.22 -1.53 -2.42
CA ARG A 689 -3.09 -2.95 -2.81
C ARG A 689 -4.39 -3.74 -2.69
N MET A 690 -5.27 -3.31 -1.79
CA MET A 690 -6.49 -4.04 -1.44
C MET A 690 -7.73 -3.52 -2.20
N GLN A 691 -7.59 -2.42 -2.90
CA GLN A 691 -8.58 -1.88 -3.84
C GLN A 691 -8.28 -2.40 -5.26
#